data_6aa0573c8e58ae46921957c561a544a5
#
_entry.id   6aa0573c8e58ae46921957c561a544a5
#
_cell.length_a   1.000
_cell.length_b   1.000
_cell.length_c   1.000
_cell.angle_alpha   90.00
_cell.angle_beta   90.00
_cell.angle_gamma   90.00
#
_symmetry.space_group_name_H-M   'P 1'
#
loop_
_entity.id
_entity.type
_entity.pdbx_description
1 polymer ?
#
loop_
_entity_poly.entity_id
_entity_poly.type
_entity_poly.pdbx_seq_one_letter_code
_entity_poly.pdbx_strand_id
1 'polypeptide(L)'
;SLGSRGLGDVYKRQILSTFILVACGGGGDTSIVSPGELGSLDDPTGGGGSGGAGSNVRTGECPESPFITNGSPVAGNTVCAIQGPITSDLTLTADVMYRMLGKVDVGVDMGGDGTKSGGVSATLTIPADAVILGKVSQDYLVVNRGSKIIANGTQSKPIRFTHNTAIEGTVGELERGLWGGLVILGQAPINKCSNDVRGTAECERVVEGSNALMGGANKNDNSGKLNFVRVEYAGYEIFPGNELNGITFGGVGDATEVDFVQVHNNQDDCVEFFGGTVNVKHLICTNAGDDNLDIDWGYQGKMQFVVVKQSSDASDHVVESDNTNSDSSVGYLTEPRSRPMVANFTFLAQGADEPLKYKEGVSGIYINGIVKNNVSQNLIESTNIETIQDGAITPKIQHHSVFMDAAGDTSPFKADTSSSGVTAEQLEASIKERATDLVIGTNTLVSGFFLGDNESAVTSAFDVSKVQGMCAVGPHAAGTPTDLCPTYSSKEERYIVDTWFSATNYIGAFSPGSDIDNNWASGWTLGLFTDPECPAGTLESEVLLGRKVCSLSGVLTTDLTLVAGNYYKLDGKVAVGIDMGSDGTKTGGASATLTIEPGVTVFGESGNDYLVVTRGSKINAVGTSSAPIIMTGRQDILGEADIVNTRGLWGGLVLLGKSPINKCSFSTPGTSSTAGTRVNPCEKDVEGSVGDTMGGEIPTDSSGTLKYVRVQYAGYEVFPGNELNGITFGGVGSGTDVSYIQVHN
;
A
#
# COMPACT_ATOMS: atom_id res chain seq x y z
N SER A 1 2.43 -11.09 52.65
CA SER A 1 2.27 -12.48 52.16
C SER A 1 1.85 -12.46 50.72
N LEU A 2 2.64 -13.13 49.94
CA LEU A 2 2.54 -13.32 48.52
C LEU A 2 1.29 -14.12 48.17
N GLY A 3 0.65 -13.78 47.05
CA GLY A 3 -0.37 -14.56 46.37
C GLY A 3 -0.23 -14.43 44.87
N SER A 4 0.42 -15.40 44.27
CA SER A 4 0.51 -15.64 42.81
C SER A 4 -0.87 -15.94 42.23
N ARG A 5 -1.21 -15.34 41.10
CA ARG A 5 -2.26 -15.79 40.15
C ARG A 5 -1.69 -15.51 38.76
N GLY A 6 -1.40 -16.43 37.98
CA GLY A 6 -2.00 -17.55 37.36
C GLY A 6 -2.31 -17.15 35.92
N LEU A 7 -1.34 -17.38 34.98
CA LEU A 7 -1.60 -17.43 33.52
C LEU A 7 -2.60 -18.55 33.22
N GLY A 8 -3.74 -18.25 32.69
CA GLY A 8 -4.69 -19.26 32.23
C GLY A 8 -6.09 -18.70 32.05
N ASP A 9 -6.38 -18.08 30.91
CA ASP A 9 -7.75 -17.94 30.39
C ASP A 9 -7.80 -17.25 29.01
N VAL A 10 -6.96 -17.70 28.05
CA VAL A 10 -7.05 -17.22 26.64
C VAL A 10 -7.38 -18.33 25.63
N TYR A 11 -7.51 -19.59 26.08
CA TYR A 11 -7.82 -20.69 25.16
C TYR A 11 -9.09 -21.45 25.57
N LYS A 12 -10.27 -20.86 25.41
CA LYS A 12 -11.55 -21.62 25.35
C LYS A 12 -12.61 -20.87 24.57
N ARG A 13 -12.52 -20.88 23.26
CA ARG A 13 -13.68 -20.86 22.36
C ARG A 13 -13.32 -21.60 21.07
N GLN A 14 -13.29 -22.94 21.17
CA GLN A 14 -13.45 -23.80 20.00
C GLN A 14 -14.86 -24.32 19.95
N ILE A 15 -15.49 -24.09 18.82
CA ILE A 15 -16.85 -24.48 18.49
C ILE A 15 -16.93 -25.97 18.28
N LEU A 16 -17.88 -26.57 18.94
CA LEU A 16 -18.28 -27.96 18.79
C LEU A 16 -19.14 -28.10 17.53
N SER A 17 -18.64 -28.72 16.48
CA SER A 17 -19.41 -29.13 15.31
C SER A 17 -19.58 -30.66 15.34
N THR A 18 -20.81 -31.07 15.48
CA THR A 18 -21.23 -32.47 15.56
C THR A 18 -21.14 -33.14 14.21
N PHE A 19 -20.32 -34.17 14.07
CA PHE A 19 -20.31 -35.06 12.90
C PHE A 19 -21.40 -36.11 13.05
N ILE A 20 -22.29 -36.21 12.06
CA ILE A 20 -23.17 -37.37 11.86
C ILE A 20 -22.49 -38.29 10.86
N LEU A 21 -22.07 -39.46 11.32
CA LEU A 21 -21.63 -40.58 10.47
C LEU A 21 -22.86 -41.31 9.94
N VAL A 22 -22.99 -41.40 8.63
CA VAL A 22 -23.83 -42.42 7.98
C VAL A 22 -22.89 -43.36 7.24
N ALA A 23 -22.82 -44.58 7.71
CA ALA A 23 -22.13 -45.67 7.05
C ALA A 23 -23.07 -46.37 6.06
N CYS A 24 -22.64 -46.52 4.82
CA CYS A 24 -23.15 -47.56 3.91
C CYS A 24 -22.00 -48.14 3.10
N GLY A 25 -21.80 -49.44 3.23
CA GLY A 25 -20.72 -50.17 2.59
C GLY A 25 -20.99 -50.51 1.13
N GLY A 26 -19.94 -50.77 0.38
CA GLY A 26 -19.95 -51.31 -0.98
C GLY A 26 -18.56 -51.20 -1.59
N GLY A 27 -17.85 -52.32 -1.75
CA GLY A 27 -16.50 -52.37 -2.26
C GLY A 27 -16.44 -52.03 -3.75
N GLY A 28 -15.32 -51.42 -4.14
CA GLY A 28 -14.95 -51.13 -5.52
C GLY A 28 -13.59 -50.43 -5.51
N ASP A 29 -12.65 -51.01 -6.23
CA ASP A 29 -11.30 -50.47 -6.41
C ASP A 29 -11.31 -48.98 -6.77
N THR A 30 -10.74 -48.15 -5.92
CA THR A 30 -10.51 -46.76 -6.21
C THR A 30 -9.05 -46.57 -6.62
N SER A 31 -8.83 -46.53 -7.94
CA SER A 31 -7.64 -45.88 -8.49
C SER A 31 -7.67 -44.39 -8.14
N ILE A 32 -6.64 -43.93 -7.44
CA ILE A 32 -6.44 -42.52 -7.15
C ILE A 32 -6.05 -41.85 -8.47
N VAL A 33 -6.97 -41.12 -9.08
CA VAL A 33 -6.69 -40.28 -10.24
C VAL A 33 -6.10 -38.96 -9.72
N SER A 34 -4.87 -38.70 -10.11
CA SER A 34 -4.19 -37.41 -9.85
C SER A 34 -4.93 -36.31 -10.62
N PRO A 35 -5.20 -35.13 -10.03
CA PRO A 35 -5.81 -34.02 -10.78
C PRO A 35 -4.77 -33.38 -11.71
N GLY A 36 -4.76 -33.78 -12.97
CA GLY A 36 -3.79 -33.29 -13.95
C GLY A 36 -4.01 -33.69 -15.39
N GLU A 37 -5.12 -34.36 -15.73
CA GLU A 37 -5.46 -34.62 -17.14
C GLU A 37 -6.65 -33.75 -17.57
N LEU A 38 -6.34 -32.60 -18.18
CA LEU A 38 -7.25 -31.96 -19.13
C LEU A 38 -6.68 -32.20 -20.52
N GLY A 39 -7.48 -32.90 -21.32
CA GLY A 39 -7.13 -33.46 -22.62
C GLY A 39 -6.64 -32.45 -23.63
N SER A 40 -5.76 -32.93 -24.46
CA SER A 40 -5.29 -32.33 -25.71
C SER A 40 -6.46 -31.96 -26.60
N LEU A 41 -6.52 -30.71 -27.01
CA LEU A 41 -7.22 -30.29 -28.24
C LEU A 41 -6.21 -29.79 -29.25
N ASP A 42 -6.35 -30.31 -30.43
CA ASP A 42 -5.49 -30.21 -31.60
C ASP A 42 -5.14 -28.76 -32.00
N ASP A 43 -3.85 -28.58 -32.29
CA ASP A 43 -3.29 -27.46 -33.06
C ASP A 43 -3.91 -27.33 -34.46
N PRO A 44 -4.20 -26.11 -34.91
CA PRO A 44 -3.74 -25.72 -36.22
C PRO A 44 -3.07 -24.33 -36.31
N THR A 45 -1.78 -24.36 -36.56
CA THR A 45 -1.02 -23.47 -37.44
C THR A 45 -1.19 -21.96 -37.39
N GLY A 46 -0.15 -21.27 -36.92
CA GLY A 46 0.42 -20.16 -37.64
C GLY A 46 0.17 -18.76 -37.16
N GLY A 47 1.18 -18.07 -36.70
CA GLY A 47 1.26 -16.62 -36.66
C GLY A 47 1.83 -16.04 -35.36
N GLY A 48 3.10 -15.67 -35.40
CA GLY A 48 3.78 -15.04 -34.27
C GLY A 48 3.15 -13.73 -33.82
N GLY A 49 3.08 -13.57 -32.51
CA GLY A 49 2.74 -12.33 -31.84
C GLY A 49 3.25 -12.42 -30.41
N SER A 50 4.09 -11.48 -30.02
CA SER A 50 4.71 -11.33 -28.73
C SER A 50 3.70 -11.50 -27.59
N GLY A 51 3.90 -12.51 -26.72
CA GLY A 51 3.04 -12.82 -25.61
C GLY A 51 3.18 -11.82 -24.48
N GLY A 52 2.12 -11.08 -24.21
CA GLY A 52 1.93 -10.32 -22.97
C GLY A 52 1.56 -11.25 -21.82
N ALA A 53 1.98 -10.89 -20.63
CA ALA A 53 1.76 -11.57 -19.36
C ALA A 53 0.29 -12.00 -19.17
N GLY A 54 0.10 -13.18 -18.60
CA GLY A 54 -1.21 -13.71 -18.24
C GLY A 54 -1.85 -12.93 -17.09
N SER A 55 -2.54 -11.85 -17.42
CA SER A 55 -3.53 -11.27 -16.51
C SER A 55 -4.76 -12.19 -16.56
N ASN A 56 -5.34 -12.48 -15.39
CA ASN A 56 -6.64 -13.15 -15.33
C ASN A 56 -7.68 -12.23 -15.97
N VAL A 57 -7.96 -12.48 -17.26
CA VAL A 57 -8.92 -11.70 -18.04
C VAL A 57 -10.29 -11.93 -17.43
N ARG A 58 -10.96 -10.86 -17.03
CA ARG A 58 -12.31 -10.90 -16.45
C ARG A 58 -13.31 -11.13 -17.59
N THR A 59 -14.01 -12.26 -17.54
CA THR A 59 -14.94 -12.69 -18.60
C THR A 59 -16.37 -12.88 -18.09
N GLY A 60 -16.71 -12.36 -16.92
CA GLY A 60 -18.07 -12.38 -16.39
C GLY A 60 -19.07 -11.66 -17.27
N GLU A 61 -20.35 -11.78 -16.95
CA GLU A 61 -21.44 -11.05 -17.59
C GLU A 61 -21.79 -9.79 -16.80
N CYS A 62 -22.21 -8.74 -17.49
CA CYS A 62 -22.67 -7.52 -16.82
C CYS A 62 -23.91 -7.81 -15.97
N PRO A 63 -23.94 -7.39 -14.69
CA PRO A 63 -25.13 -7.55 -13.85
C PRO A 63 -26.36 -6.89 -14.47
N GLU A 64 -27.50 -7.54 -14.34
CA GLU A 64 -28.78 -6.94 -14.75
C GLU A 64 -29.15 -5.77 -13.81
N SER A 65 -29.13 -4.56 -14.34
CA SER A 65 -29.44 -3.35 -13.58
C SER A 65 -29.85 -2.24 -14.55
N PRO A 66 -30.79 -1.36 -14.18
CA PRO A 66 -31.13 -0.19 -15.00
C PRO A 66 -29.97 0.82 -15.11
N PHE A 67 -28.96 0.72 -14.27
CA PHE A 67 -27.80 1.61 -14.22
C PHE A 67 -26.58 1.02 -14.95
N ILE A 68 -26.66 -0.23 -15.42
CA ILE A 68 -25.54 -0.96 -16.05
C ILE A 68 -25.93 -1.38 -17.45
N THR A 69 -25.01 -1.18 -18.39
CA THR A 69 -25.12 -1.66 -19.79
C THR A 69 -23.80 -2.30 -20.22
N ASN A 70 -23.81 -3.06 -21.30
CA ASN A 70 -22.57 -3.60 -21.86
C ASN A 70 -21.68 -2.47 -22.40
N GLY A 71 -20.41 -2.47 -22.01
CA GLY A 71 -19.39 -1.56 -22.51
C GLY A 71 -18.43 -2.22 -23.50
N SER A 72 -17.54 -1.42 -24.09
CA SER A 72 -16.47 -1.96 -24.93
C SER A 72 -15.37 -2.58 -24.06
N PRO A 73 -14.89 -3.78 -24.37
CA PRO A 73 -13.80 -4.44 -23.63
C PRO A 73 -12.52 -3.60 -23.56
N VAL A 74 -11.71 -3.83 -22.52
CA VAL A 74 -10.38 -3.23 -22.33
C VAL A 74 -9.38 -4.33 -22.06
N ALA A 75 -8.32 -4.42 -22.84
CA ALA A 75 -7.27 -5.45 -22.72
C ALA A 75 -7.85 -6.88 -22.57
N GLY A 76 -8.90 -7.21 -23.31
CA GLY A 76 -9.58 -8.51 -23.26
C GLY A 76 -10.61 -8.66 -22.13
N ASN A 77 -10.65 -7.76 -21.14
CA ASN A 77 -11.61 -7.82 -20.05
C ASN A 77 -13.02 -7.39 -20.49
N THR A 78 -14.04 -8.07 -19.99
CA THR A 78 -15.43 -7.61 -20.08
C THR A 78 -15.58 -6.31 -19.28
N VAL A 79 -16.15 -5.30 -19.90
CA VAL A 79 -16.43 -4.01 -19.28
C VAL A 79 -17.91 -3.71 -19.31
N CYS A 80 -18.48 -3.34 -18.17
CA CYS A 80 -19.85 -2.90 -18.00
C CYS A 80 -19.86 -1.38 -17.80
N ALA A 81 -20.67 -0.67 -18.56
CA ALA A 81 -20.80 0.77 -18.44
C ALA A 81 -21.80 1.12 -17.34
N ILE A 82 -21.38 1.97 -16.40
CA ILE A 82 -22.24 2.52 -15.32
C ILE A 82 -22.62 3.96 -15.66
N GLN A 83 -23.89 4.28 -15.47
CA GLN A 83 -24.41 5.65 -15.60
C GLN A 83 -25.31 6.02 -14.42
N GLY A 84 -25.24 7.27 -13.99
CA GLY A 84 -26.08 7.81 -12.93
C GLY A 84 -27.36 8.50 -13.47
N PRO A 85 -28.26 8.95 -12.57
CA PRO A 85 -28.19 8.73 -11.14
C PRO A 85 -28.61 7.32 -10.73
N ILE A 86 -27.83 6.71 -9.82
CA ILE A 86 -28.13 5.41 -9.20
C ILE A 86 -29.15 5.68 -8.09
N THR A 87 -30.43 5.39 -8.35
CA THR A 87 -31.55 5.75 -7.46
C THR A 87 -32.08 4.59 -6.62
N SER A 88 -31.39 3.47 -6.62
CA SER A 88 -31.61 2.32 -5.72
C SER A 88 -30.28 1.62 -5.46
N ASP A 89 -30.21 0.84 -4.38
CA ASP A 89 -29.00 0.14 -4.02
C ASP A 89 -28.47 -0.71 -5.18
N LEU A 90 -27.15 -0.61 -5.43
CA LEU A 90 -26.45 -1.31 -6.49
C LEU A 90 -25.21 -2.02 -5.91
N THR A 91 -25.11 -3.32 -6.16
CA THR A 91 -23.92 -4.10 -5.81
C THR A 91 -23.19 -4.50 -7.09
N LEU A 92 -21.91 -4.17 -7.17
CA LEU A 92 -21.02 -4.58 -8.25
C LEU A 92 -20.43 -5.98 -7.98
N THR A 93 -19.84 -6.60 -9.00
CA THR A 93 -19.11 -7.86 -8.92
C THR A 93 -17.64 -7.64 -9.29
N ALA A 94 -16.77 -8.59 -8.98
CA ALA A 94 -15.33 -8.48 -9.30
C ALA A 94 -14.92 -9.25 -10.57
N ASP A 95 -15.83 -9.96 -11.20
CA ASP A 95 -15.60 -10.78 -12.39
C ASP A 95 -15.69 -10.02 -13.72
N VAL A 96 -16.02 -8.74 -13.65
CA VAL A 96 -16.02 -7.77 -14.75
C VAL A 96 -15.35 -6.48 -14.30
N MET A 97 -15.04 -5.58 -15.23
CA MET A 97 -14.66 -4.19 -14.95
C MET A 97 -15.85 -3.27 -15.20
N TYR A 98 -15.85 -2.12 -14.54
CA TYR A 98 -16.91 -1.12 -14.70
C TYR A 98 -16.33 0.18 -15.24
N ARG A 99 -17.02 0.79 -16.20
CA ARG A 99 -16.64 2.09 -16.77
C ARG A 99 -17.73 3.12 -16.48
N MET A 100 -17.36 4.21 -15.85
CA MET A 100 -18.24 5.37 -15.69
C MET A 100 -18.50 6.03 -17.05
N LEU A 101 -19.72 6.49 -17.26
CA LEU A 101 -20.11 7.29 -18.43
C LEU A 101 -20.48 8.69 -17.96
N GLY A 102 -19.50 9.59 -17.99
CA GLY A 102 -19.63 10.94 -17.44
C GLY A 102 -19.77 10.92 -15.92
N LYS A 103 -20.44 11.94 -15.38
CA LYS A 103 -20.76 12.02 -13.95
C LYS A 103 -21.71 10.89 -13.54
N VAL A 104 -21.31 10.08 -12.57
CA VAL A 104 -22.14 9.03 -11.96
C VAL A 104 -22.53 9.45 -10.56
N ASP A 105 -23.80 9.83 -10.37
CA ASP A 105 -24.37 10.17 -9.07
C ASP A 105 -24.87 8.91 -8.35
N VAL A 106 -24.48 8.71 -7.10
CA VAL A 106 -25.08 7.74 -6.18
C VAL A 106 -26.15 8.46 -5.36
N GLY A 107 -27.40 8.10 -5.60
CA GLY A 107 -28.58 8.77 -5.06
C GLY A 107 -28.83 10.15 -5.66
N VAL A 108 -29.83 10.82 -5.11
CA VAL A 108 -30.19 12.21 -5.36
C VAL A 108 -30.13 12.95 -4.04
N ASP A 109 -29.50 14.11 -4.01
CA ASP A 109 -29.24 14.90 -2.81
C ASP A 109 -30.45 14.97 -1.86
N MET A 110 -30.28 14.47 -0.64
CA MET A 110 -31.30 14.43 0.42
C MET A 110 -31.39 15.72 1.24
N GLY A 111 -30.53 16.72 0.95
CA GLY A 111 -30.45 17.97 1.73
C GLY A 111 -29.64 17.82 3.02
N GLY A 112 -29.35 18.94 3.67
CA GLY A 112 -28.51 18.97 4.88
C GLY A 112 -29.16 18.35 6.13
N ASP A 113 -30.49 18.11 6.13
CA ASP A 113 -31.24 17.42 7.18
C ASP A 113 -31.75 16.02 6.75
N GLY A 114 -31.46 15.60 5.52
CA GLY A 114 -31.94 14.33 4.99
C GLY A 114 -33.39 14.26 4.56
N THR A 115 -34.10 15.40 4.46
CA THR A 115 -35.56 15.46 4.23
C THR A 115 -35.95 16.17 2.93
N LYS A 116 -35.03 16.53 2.08
CA LYS A 116 -35.25 17.27 0.84
C LYS A 116 -36.25 16.56 -0.08
N SER A 117 -37.29 17.26 -0.49
CA SER A 117 -38.28 16.71 -1.43
C SER A 117 -37.61 16.35 -2.77
N GLY A 118 -37.89 15.15 -3.25
CA GLY A 118 -37.27 14.61 -4.45
C GLY A 118 -35.87 14.01 -4.24
N GLY A 119 -35.30 14.08 -3.04
CA GLY A 119 -34.09 13.37 -2.65
C GLY A 119 -34.33 11.87 -2.65
N VAL A 120 -33.29 11.11 -3.00
CA VAL A 120 -33.27 9.63 -3.03
C VAL A 120 -31.97 9.10 -2.47
N SER A 121 -32.04 8.35 -1.38
CA SER A 121 -30.89 7.65 -0.84
C SER A 121 -30.63 6.36 -1.63
N ALA A 122 -29.36 6.07 -1.93
CA ALA A 122 -28.91 4.82 -2.52
C ALA A 122 -27.53 4.43 -1.98
N THR A 123 -27.25 3.13 -2.01
CA THR A 123 -25.93 2.57 -1.63
C THR A 123 -25.29 1.92 -2.85
N LEU A 124 -24.07 2.35 -3.17
CA LEU A 124 -23.19 1.66 -4.13
C LEU A 124 -22.22 0.74 -3.35
N THR A 125 -22.38 -0.56 -3.52
CA THR A 125 -21.48 -1.56 -2.89
C THR A 125 -20.48 -2.10 -3.91
N ILE A 126 -19.20 -2.00 -3.58
CA ILE A 126 -18.07 -2.37 -4.44
C ILE A 126 -17.25 -3.44 -3.69
N PRO A 127 -17.19 -4.68 -4.20
CA PRO A 127 -16.44 -5.76 -3.55
C PRO A 127 -14.93 -5.63 -3.74
N ALA A 128 -14.17 -6.37 -2.94
CA ALA A 128 -12.73 -6.51 -3.10
C ALA A 128 -12.36 -6.96 -4.52
N ASP A 129 -11.22 -6.50 -5.01
CA ASP A 129 -10.71 -6.75 -6.37
C ASP A 129 -11.51 -6.07 -7.50
N ALA A 130 -12.55 -5.30 -7.23
CA ALA A 130 -13.28 -4.59 -8.29
C ALA A 130 -12.41 -3.51 -8.95
N VAL A 131 -12.62 -3.30 -10.25
CA VAL A 131 -11.95 -2.25 -11.04
C VAL A 131 -12.98 -1.34 -11.67
N ILE A 132 -12.91 -0.06 -11.35
CA ILE A 132 -13.76 1.00 -11.87
C ILE A 132 -12.92 1.93 -12.74
N LEU A 133 -13.35 2.15 -13.98
CA LEU A 133 -12.61 2.88 -14.99
C LEU A 133 -13.23 4.25 -15.25
N GLY A 134 -12.42 5.31 -15.24
CA GLY A 134 -12.66 6.52 -16.00
C GLY A 134 -12.00 6.40 -17.37
N LYS A 135 -12.51 7.11 -18.36
CA LYS A 135 -11.97 7.15 -19.72
C LYS A 135 -11.64 8.57 -20.16
N VAL A 136 -12.34 9.54 -19.62
CA VAL A 136 -12.16 10.97 -19.92
C VAL A 136 -12.34 11.79 -18.64
N SER A 137 -11.85 12.98 -18.66
CA SER A 137 -11.88 13.94 -17.53
C SER A 137 -13.26 14.16 -16.90
N GLN A 138 -14.34 14.05 -17.66
CA GLN A 138 -15.70 14.19 -17.15
C GLN A 138 -16.28 12.89 -16.53
N ASP A 139 -15.53 11.81 -16.53
CA ASP A 139 -15.91 10.59 -15.84
C ASP A 139 -15.51 10.70 -14.36
N TYR A 140 -16.47 10.84 -13.47
CA TYR A 140 -16.24 10.91 -12.02
C TYR A 140 -17.45 10.41 -11.23
N LEU A 141 -17.20 10.00 -9.99
CA LEU A 141 -18.24 9.48 -9.10
C LEU A 141 -18.62 10.54 -8.04
N VAL A 142 -19.92 10.76 -7.85
CA VAL A 142 -20.45 11.60 -6.77
C VAL A 142 -21.34 10.77 -5.86
N VAL A 143 -21.00 10.69 -4.59
CA VAL A 143 -21.89 10.17 -3.54
C VAL A 143 -22.62 11.35 -2.93
N ASN A 144 -23.92 11.49 -3.25
CA ASN A 144 -24.73 12.62 -2.78
C ASN A 144 -25.09 12.48 -1.30
N ARG A 145 -25.38 13.60 -0.62
CA ARG A 145 -25.80 13.64 0.79
C ARG A 145 -26.95 12.66 1.05
N GLY A 146 -26.82 11.87 2.12
CA GLY A 146 -27.78 10.83 2.50
C GLY A 146 -27.66 9.51 1.74
N SER A 147 -26.72 9.40 0.79
CA SER A 147 -26.36 8.17 0.06
C SER A 147 -25.03 7.61 0.55
N LYS A 148 -24.64 6.41 0.09
CA LYS A 148 -23.44 5.73 0.58
C LYS A 148 -22.63 5.06 -0.53
N ILE A 149 -21.33 5.03 -0.33
CA ILE A 149 -20.42 4.10 -1.00
C ILE A 149 -19.89 3.09 0.02
N ILE A 150 -19.97 1.79 -0.28
CA ILE A 150 -19.35 0.72 0.52
C ILE A 150 -18.29 0.04 -0.36
N ALA A 151 -17.09 0.58 -0.36
CA ALA A 151 -15.94 0.05 -1.07
C ALA A 151 -15.03 -0.65 -0.07
N ASN A 152 -15.16 -1.98 0.05
CA ASN A 152 -14.45 -2.77 1.05
C ASN A 152 -13.52 -3.78 0.40
N GLY A 153 -12.32 -3.33 0.03
CA GLY A 153 -11.22 -4.15 -0.49
C GLY A 153 -10.48 -4.90 0.61
N THR A 154 -9.38 -5.54 0.21
CA THR A 154 -8.40 -6.18 1.12
C THR A 154 -6.99 -5.85 0.65
N GLN A 155 -5.98 -6.08 1.49
CA GLN A 155 -4.59 -5.84 1.14
C GLN A 155 -4.18 -6.59 -0.13
N SER A 156 -4.55 -7.87 -0.26
CA SER A 156 -4.26 -8.68 -1.45
C SER A 156 -5.19 -8.40 -2.64
N LYS A 157 -6.35 -7.78 -2.42
CA LYS A 157 -7.38 -7.50 -3.42
C LYS A 157 -7.96 -6.09 -3.21
N PRO A 158 -7.14 -5.04 -3.44
CA PRO A 158 -7.61 -3.67 -3.32
C PRO A 158 -8.63 -3.35 -4.43
N ILE A 159 -9.54 -2.44 -4.13
CA ILE A 159 -10.43 -1.85 -5.13
C ILE A 159 -9.65 -0.77 -5.87
N ARG A 160 -9.77 -0.74 -7.20
CA ARG A 160 -9.08 0.23 -8.04
C ARG A 160 -10.06 1.11 -8.77
N PHE A 161 -9.92 2.42 -8.60
CA PHE A 161 -10.49 3.43 -9.48
C PHE A 161 -9.34 3.96 -10.34
N THR A 162 -9.38 3.73 -11.65
CA THR A 162 -8.23 3.98 -12.53
C THR A 162 -8.65 4.35 -13.94
N HIS A 163 -7.70 4.53 -14.83
CA HIS A 163 -7.92 4.81 -16.25
C HIS A 163 -7.69 3.56 -17.12
N ASN A 164 -8.28 3.55 -18.34
CA ASN A 164 -8.10 2.46 -19.29
C ASN A 164 -6.63 2.15 -19.59
N THR A 165 -5.79 3.20 -19.77
CA THR A 165 -4.36 3.04 -20.11
C THR A 165 -3.57 2.30 -19.03
N ALA A 166 -4.00 2.39 -17.76
CA ALA A 166 -3.38 1.62 -16.68
C ALA A 166 -3.66 0.11 -16.81
N ILE A 167 -4.83 -0.26 -17.36
CA ILE A 167 -5.17 -1.66 -17.63
C ILE A 167 -4.48 -2.15 -18.91
N GLU A 168 -4.33 -1.27 -19.88
CA GLU A 168 -3.65 -1.54 -21.16
C GLU A 168 -2.11 -1.57 -21.01
N GLY A 169 -1.58 -1.15 -19.85
CA GLY A 169 -0.13 -1.07 -19.59
C GLY A 169 0.57 0.04 -20.40
N THR A 170 -0.18 1.08 -20.78
CA THR A 170 0.33 2.18 -21.61
C THR A 170 0.36 3.53 -20.88
N VAL A 171 -0.04 3.57 -19.61
CA VAL A 171 0.00 4.77 -18.77
C VAL A 171 1.46 5.17 -18.48
N GLY A 172 1.77 6.46 -18.59
CA GLY A 172 3.08 7.01 -18.22
C GLY A 172 3.28 7.07 -16.71
N GLU A 173 4.54 7.01 -16.27
CA GLU A 173 4.92 6.99 -14.85
C GLU A 173 4.38 8.20 -14.06
N LEU A 174 4.37 9.39 -14.67
CA LEU A 174 3.91 10.66 -14.08
C LEU A 174 2.62 11.18 -14.73
N GLU A 175 1.88 10.33 -15.42
CA GLU A 175 0.64 10.72 -16.08
C GLU A 175 -0.46 10.96 -15.05
N ARG A 176 -1.21 12.06 -15.21
CA ARG A 176 -2.24 12.58 -14.29
C ARG A 176 -3.44 13.08 -15.08
N GLY A 177 -4.56 13.38 -14.42
CA GLY A 177 -5.67 14.09 -15.04
C GLY A 177 -6.47 13.30 -16.07
N LEU A 178 -6.37 11.98 -16.07
CA LEU A 178 -7.00 11.15 -17.09
C LEU A 178 -8.51 10.98 -16.91
N TRP A 179 -9.00 11.18 -15.69
CA TRP A 179 -10.42 11.13 -15.31
C TRP A 179 -10.64 12.00 -14.06
N GLY A 180 -11.90 12.23 -13.67
CA GLY A 180 -12.19 13.25 -12.66
C GLY A 180 -11.80 12.89 -11.23
N GLY A 181 -12.26 11.76 -10.70
CA GLY A 181 -12.01 11.39 -9.30
C GLY A 181 -13.27 11.00 -8.53
N LEU A 182 -13.16 10.99 -7.19
CA LEU A 182 -14.26 10.66 -6.28
C LEU A 182 -14.69 11.88 -5.48
N VAL A 183 -15.98 12.19 -5.49
CA VAL A 183 -16.59 13.27 -4.69
C VAL A 183 -17.57 12.64 -3.71
N ILE A 184 -17.31 12.74 -2.42
CA ILE A 184 -18.14 12.19 -1.35
C ILE A 184 -18.71 13.34 -0.52
N LEU A 185 -20.04 13.43 -0.49
CA LEU A 185 -20.74 14.56 0.11
C LEU A 185 -21.59 14.10 1.29
N GLY A 186 -21.50 14.85 2.38
CA GLY A 186 -22.19 14.57 3.62
C GLY A 186 -22.96 15.77 4.16
N GLN A 187 -23.62 15.52 5.28
CA GLN A 187 -24.49 16.47 6.00
C GLN A 187 -23.81 17.08 7.23
N ALA A 188 -22.48 16.92 7.37
CA ALA A 188 -21.75 17.50 8.49
C ALA A 188 -21.49 19.00 8.27
N PRO A 189 -21.23 19.76 9.35
CA PRO A 189 -21.07 21.21 9.29
C PRO A 189 -19.90 21.66 8.43
N ILE A 190 -20.14 22.74 7.68
CA ILE A 190 -19.14 23.54 6.98
C ILE A 190 -19.23 24.98 7.49
N ASN A 191 -18.17 25.79 7.30
CA ASN A 191 -18.20 27.20 7.74
C ASN A 191 -18.51 28.20 6.62
N LYS A 192 -18.58 27.77 5.37
CA LYS A 192 -18.82 28.60 4.20
C LYS A 192 -20.17 28.23 3.58
N CYS A 193 -21.22 28.92 3.96
CA CYS A 193 -22.60 28.67 3.52
C CYS A 193 -23.03 29.62 2.43
N SER A 194 -23.91 29.16 1.54
CA SER A 194 -24.52 30.02 0.53
C SER A 194 -25.38 31.13 1.16
N ASN A 195 -25.91 30.91 2.38
CA ASN A 195 -26.87 31.80 3.05
C ASN A 195 -26.46 32.24 4.47
N ASP A 196 -25.23 32.14 4.87
CA ASP A 196 -24.69 32.51 6.21
C ASP A 196 -25.51 31.97 7.42
N VAL A 197 -25.90 30.70 7.34
CA VAL A 197 -26.68 29.98 8.38
C VAL A 197 -25.83 28.84 9.01
N ARG A 198 -24.60 29.17 9.34
CA ARG A 198 -23.62 28.21 9.87
C ARG A 198 -24.15 27.46 11.11
N GLY A 199 -23.85 26.16 11.17
CA GLY A 199 -24.28 25.27 12.25
C GLY A 199 -25.71 24.78 12.14
N THR A 200 -26.42 25.10 11.07
CA THR A 200 -27.79 24.63 10.79
C THR A 200 -27.80 23.70 9.57
N ALA A 201 -28.91 23.00 9.37
CA ALA A 201 -29.11 22.13 8.21
C ALA A 201 -29.14 22.88 6.87
N GLU A 202 -29.46 24.17 6.91
CA GLU A 202 -29.49 25.05 5.75
C GLU A 202 -28.12 25.58 5.36
N CYS A 203 -27.06 25.29 6.15
CA CYS A 203 -25.71 25.62 5.79
C CYS A 203 -25.19 24.65 4.73
N GLU A 204 -25.37 25.01 3.49
CA GLU A 204 -24.97 24.21 2.34
C GLU A 204 -24.27 25.05 1.28
N ARG A 205 -23.41 24.41 0.51
CA ARG A 205 -22.70 25.02 -0.60
C ARG A 205 -22.43 24.01 -1.70
N VAL A 206 -22.31 24.50 -2.92
CA VAL A 206 -21.81 23.71 -4.05
C VAL A 206 -20.36 23.36 -3.82
N VAL A 207 -20.03 22.06 -3.95
CA VAL A 207 -18.66 21.58 -3.89
C VAL A 207 -17.92 21.92 -5.18
N GLU A 208 -16.65 22.18 -5.09
CA GLU A 208 -15.78 22.38 -6.21
C GLU A 208 -15.79 21.20 -7.17
N GLY A 209 -15.47 21.41 -8.43
CA GLY A 209 -15.44 20.39 -9.48
C GLY A 209 -16.79 19.74 -9.81
N SER A 210 -17.85 20.03 -9.06
CA SER A 210 -19.18 19.43 -9.27
C SER A 210 -20.30 20.40 -8.93
N ASN A 211 -21.47 20.22 -9.54
CA ASN A 211 -22.68 21.00 -9.20
C ASN A 211 -23.45 20.43 -7.98
N ALA A 212 -22.84 19.53 -7.23
CA ALA A 212 -23.47 18.86 -6.10
C ALA A 212 -23.33 19.69 -4.82
N LEU A 213 -24.28 19.54 -3.90
CA LEU A 213 -24.32 20.27 -2.63
C LEU A 213 -23.76 19.45 -1.48
N MET A 214 -23.00 20.11 -0.60
CA MET A 214 -22.46 19.59 0.65
C MET A 214 -22.89 20.40 1.85
N GLY A 215 -22.72 19.86 3.05
CA GLY A 215 -22.96 20.54 4.31
C GLY A 215 -24.31 20.26 4.94
N GLY A 216 -24.47 20.69 6.18
CA GLY A 216 -25.61 20.48 7.05
C GLY A 216 -25.24 20.70 8.53
N ALA A 217 -25.87 19.98 9.45
CA ALA A 217 -25.61 20.08 10.89
C ALA A 217 -25.25 18.74 11.56
N ASN A 218 -25.24 17.63 10.80
CA ASN A 218 -25.04 16.28 11.35
C ASN A 218 -23.57 15.90 11.39
N LYS A 219 -22.88 16.13 12.50
CA LYS A 219 -21.47 15.74 12.67
C LYS A 219 -21.23 14.23 12.50
N ASN A 220 -22.26 13.41 12.81
CA ASN A 220 -22.19 11.95 12.71
C ASN A 220 -22.79 11.44 11.39
N ASP A 221 -22.74 12.23 10.33
CA ASP A 221 -23.13 11.79 9.00
C ASP A 221 -22.33 10.56 8.57
N ASN A 222 -22.96 9.70 7.78
CA ASN A 222 -22.37 8.45 7.31
C ASN A 222 -22.55 8.30 5.80
N SER A 223 -21.54 8.66 5.06
CA SER A 223 -21.46 8.50 3.60
C SER A 223 -20.92 7.12 3.17
N GLY A 224 -20.65 6.21 4.12
CA GLY A 224 -20.28 4.82 3.83
C GLY A 224 -18.90 4.40 4.33
N LYS A 225 -18.20 3.65 3.48
CA LYS A 225 -16.88 3.06 3.83
C LYS A 225 -15.95 3.00 2.63
N LEU A 226 -14.71 3.42 2.82
CA LEU A 226 -13.58 3.14 1.94
C LEU A 226 -12.53 2.33 2.70
N ASN A 227 -12.17 1.16 2.20
CA ASN A 227 -11.15 0.31 2.80
C ASN A 227 -10.37 -0.44 1.73
N PHE A 228 -9.05 -0.33 1.73
CA PHE A 228 -8.15 -0.78 0.67
C PHE A 228 -8.61 -0.34 -0.71
N VAL A 229 -8.67 0.99 -0.88
CA VAL A 229 -9.08 1.65 -2.13
C VAL A 229 -7.90 2.43 -2.71
N ARG A 230 -7.66 2.26 -4.00
CA ARG A 230 -6.74 3.10 -4.77
C ARG A 230 -7.50 3.95 -5.76
N VAL A 231 -7.17 5.23 -5.82
CA VAL A 231 -7.58 6.19 -6.84
C VAL A 231 -6.32 6.56 -7.62
N GLU A 232 -6.31 6.25 -8.91
CA GLU A 232 -5.10 6.29 -9.74
C GLU A 232 -5.32 7.19 -10.96
N TYR A 233 -4.41 8.14 -11.22
CA TYR A 233 -4.37 8.99 -12.41
C TYR A 233 -5.59 9.92 -12.58
N ALA A 234 -6.21 10.32 -11.48
CA ALA A 234 -7.38 11.18 -11.44
C ALA A 234 -7.01 12.66 -11.37
N GLY A 235 -8.02 13.48 -11.06
CA GLY A 235 -7.91 14.94 -10.95
C GLY A 235 -8.10 15.63 -12.29
N TYR A 236 -8.94 16.64 -12.34
CA TYR A 236 -9.15 17.37 -13.58
C TYR A 236 -9.61 18.80 -13.33
N GLU A 237 -8.86 19.76 -13.86
CA GLU A 237 -9.27 21.15 -13.88
C GLU A 237 -10.39 21.36 -14.91
N ILE A 238 -11.63 21.57 -14.44
CA ILE A 238 -12.78 21.82 -15.31
C ILE A 238 -12.64 23.21 -15.97
N PHE A 239 -12.24 24.20 -15.17
CA PHE A 239 -11.79 25.54 -15.58
C PHE A 239 -10.98 26.14 -14.43
N PRO A 240 -10.05 27.11 -14.68
CA PRO A 240 -9.16 27.66 -13.67
C PRO A 240 -9.84 28.01 -12.35
N GLY A 241 -9.40 27.40 -11.25
CA GLY A 241 -9.96 27.55 -9.92
C GLY A 241 -11.27 26.77 -9.71
N ASN A 242 -11.47 25.66 -10.40
CA ASN A 242 -12.57 24.72 -10.20
C ASN A 242 -12.18 23.33 -10.68
N GLU A 243 -11.59 22.59 -9.80
CA GLU A 243 -10.90 21.34 -10.01
C GLU A 243 -11.67 20.14 -9.40
N LEU A 244 -11.35 18.95 -9.92
CA LEU A 244 -11.71 17.68 -9.31
C LEU A 244 -10.45 17.07 -8.73
N ASN A 245 -10.49 16.73 -7.46
CA ASN A 245 -9.41 16.10 -6.72
C ASN A 245 -9.39 14.58 -6.90
N GLY A 246 -8.36 13.93 -6.38
CA GLY A 246 -8.35 12.47 -6.26
C GLY A 246 -9.55 11.99 -5.45
N ILE A 247 -9.68 12.52 -4.24
CA ILE A 247 -10.88 12.34 -3.40
C ILE A 247 -11.25 13.67 -2.77
N THR A 248 -12.49 14.12 -2.98
CA THR A 248 -13.07 15.27 -2.29
C THR A 248 -14.02 14.79 -1.21
N PHE A 249 -13.82 15.22 0.04
CA PHE A 249 -14.74 15.03 1.16
C PHE A 249 -15.44 16.35 1.49
N GLY A 250 -16.67 16.54 1.02
CA GLY A 250 -17.46 17.74 1.25
C GLY A 250 -18.48 17.58 2.37
N GLY A 251 -18.24 18.15 3.56
CA GLY A 251 -19.17 18.06 4.70
C GLY A 251 -19.45 16.62 5.17
N VAL A 252 -18.46 15.72 5.06
CA VAL A 252 -18.61 14.31 5.46
C VAL A 252 -18.44 14.15 6.96
N GLY A 253 -19.27 13.32 7.59
CA GLY A 253 -19.30 13.14 9.03
C GLY A 253 -18.45 11.97 9.54
N ASP A 254 -18.24 11.93 10.88
CA ASP A 254 -17.33 11.02 11.58
C ASP A 254 -17.82 9.57 11.69
N ALA A 255 -19.06 9.27 11.29
CA ALA A 255 -19.54 7.90 11.16
C ALA A 255 -19.18 7.26 9.79
N THR A 256 -18.56 8.01 8.87
CA THR A 256 -18.00 7.48 7.64
C THR A 256 -16.63 6.83 7.94
N GLU A 257 -16.44 5.60 7.48
CA GLU A 257 -15.22 4.85 7.71
C GLU A 257 -14.25 5.02 6.52
N VAL A 258 -13.05 5.54 6.77
CA VAL A 258 -11.99 5.66 5.76
C VAL A 258 -10.69 5.09 6.30
N ASP A 259 -10.25 3.97 5.71
CA ASP A 259 -9.05 3.27 6.15
C ASP A 259 -8.34 2.60 4.97
N PHE A 260 -7.01 2.61 4.92
CA PHE A 260 -6.20 2.06 3.82
C PHE A 260 -6.61 2.61 2.45
N VAL A 261 -6.44 3.91 2.27
CA VAL A 261 -6.74 4.59 1.01
C VAL A 261 -5.48 5.17 0.41
N GLN A 262 -5.28 4.99 -0.88
CA GLN A 262 -4.22 5.64 -1.64
C GLN A 262 -4.81 6.45 -2.79
N VAL A 263 -4.28 7.66 -2.97
CA VAL A 263 -4.39 8.42 -4.22
C VAL A 263 -3.00 8.49 -4.87
N HIS A 264 -2.92 8.13 -6.14
CA HIS A 264 -1.68 8.05 -6.89
C HIS A 264 -1.76 8.81 -8.20
N ASN A 265 -0.78 9.69 -8.45
CA ASN A 265 -0.71 10.49 -9.68
C ASN A 265 -2.01 11.28 -9.95
N ASN A 266 -2.44 12.09 -9.01
CA ASN A 266 -3.55 13.01 -9.22
C ASN A 266 -3.07 14.32 -9.89
N GLN A 267 -3.91 14.95 -10.72
CA GLN A 267 -3.54 16.20 -11.41
C GLN A 267 -3.61 17.41 -10.47
N ASP A 268 -4.55 17.38 -9.59
CA ASP A 268 -4.84 18.39 -8.58
C ASP A 268 -4.54 17.80 -7.20
N ASP A 269 -5.28 18.16 -6.14
CA ASP A 269 -5.03 17.66 -4.79
C ASP A 269 -5.20 16.15 -4.67
N CYS A 270 -4.38 15.54 -3.82
CA CYS A 270 -4.57 14.14 -3.48
C CYS A 270 -5.93 13.96 -2.77
N VAL A 271 -6.13 14.64 -1.66
CA VAL A 271 -7.38 14.62 -0.91
C VAL A 271 -7.69 16.03 -0.41
N GLU A 272 -8.88 16.52 -0.72
CA GLU A 272 -9.37 17.79 -0.23
C GLU A 272 -10.56 17.62 0.71
N PHE A 273 -10.57 18.39 1.81
CA PHE A 273 -11.58 18.37 2.86
C PHE A 273 -12.30 19.71 2.98
N PHE A 274 -13.49 19.81 2.44
CA PHE A 274 -14.35 20.98 2.63
C PHE A 274 -15.23 20.82 3.88
N GLY A 275 -14.72 21.23 5.03
CA GLY A 275 -15.45 21.08 6.29
C GLY A 275 -15.69 19.63 6.70
N GLY A 276 -16.68 19.42 7.56
CA GLY A 276 -17.02 18.08 8.06
C GLY A 276 -16.13 17.59 9.19
N THR A 277 -16.27 16.30 9.51
CA THR A 277 -15.65 15.66 10.68
C THR A 277 -15.13 14.26 10.36
N VAL A 278 -15.09 13.86 9.09
CA VAL A 278 -14.62 12.52 8.68
C VAL A 278 -13.21 12.23 9.21
N ASN A 279 -13.02 11.02 9.69
CA ASN A 279 -11.74 10.57 10.21
C ASN A 279 -11.09 9.56 9.25
N VAL A 280 -9.77 9.68 9.04
CA VAL A 280 -9.04 8.88 8.06
C VAL A 280 -7.85 8.19 8.71
N LYS A 281 -7.73 6.87 8.53
CA LYS A 281 -6.51 6.12 8.87
C LYS A 281 -5.83 5.57 7.62
N HIS A 282 -4.52 5.34 7.72
CA HIS A 282 -3.68 4.73 6.68
C HIS A 282 -3.92 5.37 5.30
N LEU A 283 -3.73 6.69 5.24
CA LEU A 283 -3.81 7.47 4.01
C LEU A 283 -2.46 7.59 3.34
N ILE A 284 -2.43 7.37 2.04
CA ILE A 284 -1.23 7.51 1.22
C ILE A 284 -1.51 8.43 0.05
N CYS A 285 -0.71 9.47 -0.08
CA CYS A 285 -0.68 10.37 -1.22
C CYS A 285 0.64 10.24 -1.96
N THR A 286 0.60 9.94 -3.25
CA THR A 286 1.79 9.82 -4.08
C THR A 286 1.65 10.64 -5.35
N ASN A 287 2.59 11.57 -5.58
CA ASN A 287 2.73 12.35 -6.81
C ASN A 287 1.48 13.16 -7.21
N ALA A 288 0.81 13.82 -6.28
CA ALA A 288 -0.22 14.81 -6.60
C ALA A 288 0.41 16.00 -7.37
N GLY A 289 -0.38 16.62 -8.21
CA GLY A 289 0.07 17.72 -9.08
C GLY A 289 0.00 19.08 -8.41
N ASP A 290 -0.86 19.23 -7.41
CA ASP A 290 -0.97 20.39 -6.53
C ASP A 290 -0.73 19.95 -5.09
N ASP A 291 -1.61 20.20 -4.15
CA ASP A 291 -1.43 19.85 -2.75
C ASP A 291 -1.67 18.35 -2.48
N ASN A 292 -1.12 17.83 -1.39
CA ASN A 292 -1.41 16.46 -1.02
C ASN A 292 -2.57 16.36 -0.04
N LEU A 293 -2.63 17.24 0.93
CA LEU A 293 -3.75 17.37 1.86
C LEU A 293 -4.19 18.82 1.85
N ASP A 294 -5.29 19.13 1.17
CA ASP A 294 -5.94 20.43 1.28
C ASP A 294 -7.10 20.38 2.28
N ILE A 295 -7.10 21.34 3.21
CA ILE A 295 -7.99 21.35 4.37
C ILE A 295 -8.67 22.69 4.48
N ASP A 296 -9.96 22.69 4.18
CA ASP A 296 -10.74 23.91 4.00
C ASP A 296 -12.06 23.94 4.81
N TRP A 297 -12.69 25.06 4.86
CA TRP A 297 -14.07 25.37 5.24
C TRP A 297 -14.56 24.76 6.55
N GLY A 298 -13.65 24.68 7.54
CA GLY A 298 -14.02 24.28 8.88
C GLY A 298 -13.91 22.78 9.16
N TYR A 299 -13.05 22.07 8.47
CA TYR A 299 -12.77 20.65 8.72
C TYR A 299 -12.26 20.41 10.15
N GLN A 300 -12.83 19.42 10.85
CA GLN A 300 -12.53 19.08 12.24
C GLN A 300 -12.28 17.56 12.42
N GLY A 301 -11.80 16.90 11.40
CA GLY A 301 -11.52 15.47 11.45
C GLY A 301 -10.13 15.13 11.97
N LYS A 302 -9.89 13.83 12.07
CA LYS A 302 -8.65 13.22 12.56
C LYS A 302 -8.03 12.35 11.49
N MET A 303 -6.70 12.37 11.41
CA MET A 303 -5.93 11.51 10.52
C MET A 303 -4.86 10.78 11.32
N GLN A 304 -4.61 9.49 11.02
CA GLN A 304 -3.50 8.75 11.61
C GLN A 304 -2.90 7.80 10.60
N PHE A 305 -1.57 7.65 10.65
CA PHE A 305 -0.78 6.88 9.70
C PHE A 305 -0.90 7.44 8.28
N VAL A 306 -0.44 8.69 8.13
CA VAL A 306 -0.48 9.42 6.86
C VAL A 306 0.90 9.42 6.21
N VAL A 307 0.97 9.00 4.95
CA VAL A 307 2.19 9.03 4.15
C VAL A 307 1.98 9.90 2.92
N VAL A 308 2.87 10.86 2.73
CA VAL A 308 2.92 11.67 1.52
C VAL A 308 4.27 11.50 0.86
N LYS A 309 4.27 11.27 -0.45
CA LYS A 309 5.44 11.32 -1.32
C LYS A 309 5.12 12.25 -2.49
N GLN A 310 5.64 13.46 -2.43
CA GLN A 310 5.48 14.43 -3.52
C GLN A 310 6.28 14.03 -4.75
N SER A 311 5.87 14.56 -5.89
CA SER A 311 6.61 14.49 -7.14
C SER A 311 7.53 15.73 -7.29
N SER A 312 8.67 15.54 -7.94
CA SER A 312 9.60 16.65 -8.21
C SER A 312 9.27 17.44 -9.48
N ASP A 313 8.33 16.98 -10.30
CA ASP A 313 7.92 17.63 -11.55
C ASP A 313 6.69 18.52 -11.40
N ALA A 314 5.93 18.32 -10.35
CA ALA A 314 4.74 19.06 -9.96
C ALA A 314 4.64 18.97 -8.43
N SER A 315 3.55 19.28 -7.84
CA SER A 315 3.26 19.36 -6.41
C SER A 315 3.60 20.73 -5.83
N ASP A 316 2.65 21.25 -5.07
CA ASP A 316 2.79 22.49 -4.31
C ASP A 316 3.12 22.17 -2.86
N HIS A 317 2.15 22.12 -1.95
CA HIS A 317 2.38 21.82 -0.54
C HIS A 317 2.09 20.34 -0.20
N VAL A 318 2.68 19.85 0.87
CA VAL A 318 2.24 18.56 1.47
C VAL A 318 0.93 18.77 2.22
N VAL A 319 0.81 19.88 2.92
CA VAL A 319 -0.42 20.31 3.58
C VAL A 319 -0.64 21.78 3.30
N GLU A 320 -1.67 22.11 2.57
CA GLU A 320 -2.29 23.44 2.59
C GLU A 320 -3.46 23.39 3.57
N SER A 321 -3.60 24.37 4.43
CA SER A 321 -4.66 24.33 5.43
C SER A 321 -5.22 25.71 5.68
N ASP A 322 -6.51 25.85 5.38
CA ASP A 322 -7.31 27.06 5.44
C ASP A 322 -8.47 26.95 6.42
N ASN A 323 -8.99 28.10 6.82
CA ASN A 323 -10.27 28.14 7.49
C ASN A 323 -11.39 28.62 6.59
N THR A 324 -11.18 29.67 5.81
CA THR A 324 -12.26 30.34 5.08
C THR A 324 -12.01 30.53 3.60
N ASN A 325 -10.89 30.07 3.08
CA ASN A 325 -10.49 30.16 1.68
C ASN A 325 -10.71 31.57 1.10
N SER A 326 -9.89 32.52 1.52
CA SER A 326 -9.85 33.92 1.05
C SER A 326 -11.18 34.69 1.06
N ASP A 327 -12.22 34.18 1.74
CA ASP A 327 -13.50 34.89 1.89
C ASP A 327 -13.47 35.86 3.07
N SER A 328 -12.83 37.00 2.87
CA SER A 328 -12.72 38.04 3.89
C SER A 328 -14.07 38.58 4.40
N SER A 329 -15.19 38.23 3.75
CA SER A 329 -16.54 38.68 4.17
C SER A 329 -17.01 38.01 5.45
N VAL A 330 -16.44 36.81 5.79
CA VAL A 330 -16.86 36.05 6.97
C VAL A 330 -15.84 36.10 8.13
N GLY A 331 -14.63 36.59 7.89
CA GLY A 331 -13.53 36.68 8.87
C GLY A 331 -12.84 35.36 9.15
N TYR A 332 -11.53 35.43 9.33
CA TYR A 332 -10.65 34.26 9.44
C TYR A 332 -10.87 33.37 10.69
N LEU A 333 -11.54 33.85 11.70
CA LEU A 333 -11.85 33.07 12.91
C LEU A 333 -13.26 32.47 12.91
N THR A 334 -13.87 32.36 11.75
CA THR A 334 -15.22 31.81 11.58
C THR A 334 -15.32 30.36 12.05
N GLU A 335 -16.40 30.05 12.77
CA GLU A 335 -16.73 28.69 13.24
C GLU A 335 -17.78 28.00 12.34
N PRO A 336 -17.71 26.66 12.17
CA PRO A 336 -16.67 25.78 12.70
C PRO A 336 -15.32 26.11 12.09
N ARG A 337 -14.30 26.26 12.93
CA ARG A 337 -12.93 26.54 12.50
C ARG A 337 -12.26 25.29 12.04
N SER A 338 -11.49 25.33 10.94
CA SER A 338 -10.64 24.21 10.51
C SER A 338 -9.64 23.87 11.61
N ARG A 339 -9.67 22.62 12.08
CA ARG A 339 -8.87 22.09 13.18
C ARG A 339 -8.50 20.64 12.95
N PRO A 340 -7.73 20.33 11.90
CA PRO A 340 -7.28 18.97 11.68
C PRO A 340 -6.42 18.47 12.84
N MET A 341 -6.51 17.17 13.12
CA MET A 341 -5.58 16.46 14.00
C MET A 341 -4.88 15.37 13.19
N VAL A 342 -3.58 15.52 12.99
CA VAL A 342 -2.79 14.59 12.17
C VAL A 342 -1.74 13.92 13.06
N ALA A 343 -1.79 12.59 13.14
CA ALA A 343 -0.89 11.81 13.99
C ALA A 343 -0.17 10.72 13.21
N ASN A 344 1.05 10.40 13.61
CA ASN A 344 1.87 9.35 12.99
C ASN A 344 1.98 9.53 11.48
N PHE A 345 2.58 10.61 11.05
CA PHE A 345 2.74 10.95 9.63
C PHE A 345 4.21 10.94 9.18
N THR A 346 4.43 10.61 7.91
CA THR A 346 5.73 10.71 7.23
C THR A 346 5.52 11.43 5.91
N PHE A 347 6.03 12.64 5.80
CA PHE A 347 5.90 13.53 4.65
C PHE A 347 7.23 13.68 3.94
N LEU A 348 7.30 13.26 2.68
CA LEU A 348 8.45 13.46 1.80
C LEU A 348 8.12 14.57 0.81
N ALA A 349 8.53 15.77 1.15
CA ALA A 349 8.34 16.95 0.31
C ALA A 349 9.39 17.01 -0.80
N GLN A 350 8.94 17.20 -2.01
CA GLN A 350 9.75 17.41 -3.22
C GLN A 350 9.16 18.50 -4.13
N GLY A 351 8.04 19.08 -3.74
CA GLY A 351 7.35 20.14 -4.47
C GLY A 351 8.12 21.46 -4.54
N ALA A 352 7.53 22.42 -5.19
CA ALA A 352 8.16 23.71 -5.43
C ALA A 352 8.10 24.65 -4.23
N ASP A 353 7.10 24.50 -3.37
CA ASP A 353 6.81 25.39 -2.24
C ASP A 353 7.01 24.71 -0.86
N GLU A 354 6.66 25.38 0.19
CA GLU A 354 6.86 24.92 1.56
C GLU A 354 6.01 23.68 1.87
N PRO A 355 6.56 22.66 2.52
CA PRO A 355 5.77 21.45 2.87
C PRO A 355 4.47 21.73 3.64
N LEU A 356 4.48 22.73 4.53
CA LEU A 356 3.36 23.01 5.42
C LEU A 356 2.96 24.48 5.32
N LYS A 357 1.77 24.73 4.78
CA LYS A 357 1.20 26.06 4.67
C LYS A 357 -0.05 26.20 5.51
N TYR A 358 -0.05 27.19 6.38
CA TYR A 358 -1.15 27.49 7.30
C TYR A 358 -1.65 28.90 7.09
N LYS A 359 -2.89 29.05 6.70
CA LYS A 359 -3.44 30.35 6.35
C LYS A 359 -4.87 30.57 6.91
N GLU A 360 -5.32 31.82 6.85
CA GLU A 360 -6.71 32.23 7.05
C GLU A 360 -7.36 31.80 8.37
N GLY A 361 -6.55 31.79 9.43
CA GLY A 361 -7.08 31.52 10.76
C GLY A 361 -7.24 30.04 11.10
N VAL A 362 -6.70 29.12 10.30
CA VAL A 362 -6.68 27.69 10.62
C VAL A 362 -6.01 27.45 11.98
N SER A 363 -6.41 26.39 12.64
CA SER A 363 -5.68 25.82 13.76
C SER A 363 -5.57 24.30 13.56
N GLY A 364 -4.65 23.63 14.23
CA GLY A 364 -4.49 22.19 14.02
C GLY A 364 -3.46 21.60 14.99
N ILE A 365 -3.46 20.27 15.11
CA ILE A 365 -2.48 19.54 15.91
C ILE A 365 -1.81 18.48 15.06
N TYR A 366 -0.49 18.53 14.99
CA TYR A 366 0.38 17.59 14.30
C TYR A 366 1.23 16.84 15.33
N ILE A 367 1.15 15.50 15.35
CA ILE A 367 1.68 14.68 16.43
C ILE A 367 2.45 13.49 15.88
N ASN A 368 3.60 13.18 16.52
CA ASN A 368 4.40 12.00 16.17
C ASN A 368 4.71 11.93 14.67
N GLY A 369 5.25 13.00 14.12
CA GLY A 369 5.43 13.15 12.68
C GLY A 369 6.87 13.28 12.24
N ILE A 370 7.08 13.04 10.94
CA ILE A 370 8.34 13.28 10.23
C ILE A 370 8.01 14.11 8.99
N VAL A 371 8.72 15.20 8.80
CA VAL A 371 8.72 16.00 7.56
C VAL A 371 10.13 16.00 7.01
N LYS A 372 10.30 15.39 5.84
CA LYS A 372 11.56 15.43 5.09
C LYS A 372 11.39 16.35 3.90
N ASN A 373 12.10 17.47 3.90
CA ASN A 373 12.18 18.35 2.75
C ASN A 373 13.41 18.01 1.91
N ASN A 374 13.23 17.71 0.63
CA ASN A 374 14.33 17.40 -0.30
C ASN A 374 14.75 18.60 -1.12
N VAL A 375 14.01 19.69 -1.08
CA VAL A 375 14.33 20.97 -1.72
C VAL A 375 14.73 21.96 -0.65
N SER A 376 15.69 22.84 -0.96
CA SER A 376 16.18 23.85 -0.01
C SER A 376 15.18 25.01 0.07
N GLN A 377 14.12 24.78 0.82
CA GLN A 377 13.06 25.78 1.06
C GLN A 377 12.64 25.79 2.53
N ASN A 378 11.88 26.80 2.92
CA ASN A 378 11.30 26.86 4.26
C ASN A 378 10.45 25.60 4.53
N LEU A 379 10.23 25.27 5.79
CA LEU A 379 9.40 24.13 6.19
C LEU A 379 7.94 24.49 6.40
N ILE A 380 7.72 25.70 6.93
CA ILE A 380 6.39 26.17 7.33
C ILE A 380 6.19 27.58 6.84
N GLU A 381 5.11 27.81 6.10
CA GLU A 381 4.60 29.14 5.75
C GLU A 381 3.32 29.48 6.53
N SER A 382 3.14 30.74 6.87
CA SER A 382 1.84 31.25 7.34
C SER A 382 1.58 32.65 6.78
N THR A 383 0.33 32.87 6.39
CA THR A 383 -0.05 34.11 5.69
C THR A 383 -0.79 35.13 6.56
N ASN A 384 -1.46 34.74 7.64
CA ASN A 384 -2.36 35.62 8.38
C ASN A 384 -2.07 35.67 9.87
N ILE A 385 -2.19 36.88 10.45
CA ILE A 385 -1.97 37.11 11.90
C ILE A 385 -2.92 36.24 12.74
N GLU A 386 -4.15 36.00 12.29
CA GLU A 386 -5.14 35.17 12.94
C GLU A 386 -4.73 33.70 13.05
N THR A 387 -3.87 33.23 12.15
CA THR A 387 -3.34 31.87 12.16
C THR A 387 -2.33 31.68 13.31
N ILE A 388 -1.54 32.71 13.61
CA ILE A 388 -0.49 32.65 14.64
C ILE A 388 -0.88 33.32 15.96
N GLN A 389 -1.86 34.23 15.97
CA GLN A 389 -2.37 34.91 17.15
C GLN A 389 -3.83 34.47 17.36
N ASP A 390 -4.03 33.60 18.32
CA ASP A 390 -5.38 33.34 18.77
C ASP A 390 -5.83 34.42 19.77
N GLY A 391 -7.08 34.84 19.71
CA GLY A 391 -7.73 35.43 20.88
C GLY A 391 -7.66 34.37 22.01
N ALA A 392 -7.77 34.75 23.26
CA ALA A 392 -7.44 33.98 24.47
C ALA A 392 -8.05 32.55 24.58
N ILE A 393 -8.75 32.02 23.59
CA ILE A 393 -9.62 30.86 23.72
C ILE A 393 -9.34 29.74 22.71
N THR A 394 -8.71 30.01 21.55
CA THR A 394 -8.52 28.99 20.49
C THR A 394 -7.07 28.53 20.37
N PRO A 395 -6.82 27.20 20.36
CA PRO A 395 -5.44 26.71 20.16
C PRO A 395 -4.96 27.05 18.75
N LYS A 396 -3.73 27.53 18.67
CA LYS A 396 -2.98 27.72 17.43
C LYS A 396 -2.52 26.40 16.85
N ILE A 397 -1.84 26.45 15.71
CA ILE A 397 -1.12 25.29 15.18
C ILE A 397 -0.14 24.76 16.23
N GLN A 398 -0.17 23.46 16.45
CA GLN A 398 0.66 22.77 17.44
C GLN A 398 1.42 21.60 16.81
N HIS A 399 2.68 21.44 17.17
CA HIS A 399 3.51 20.32 16.75
C HIS A 399 4.08 19.62 17.99
N HIS A 400 3.77 18.33 18.16
CA HIS A 400 4.20 17.53 19.30
C HIS A 400 4.95 16.28 18.84
N SER A 401 6.19 16.10 19.29
CA SER A 401 7.06 14.99 18.88
C SER A 401 7.17 14.89 17.35
N VAL A 402 7.60 15.98 16.72
CA VAL A 402 7.77 16.06 15.27
C VAL A 402 9.22 16.31 14.92
N PHE A 403 9.76 15.52 14.01
CA PHE A 403 11.08 15.70 13.41
C PHE A 403 10.93 16.34 12.01
N MET A 404 11.63 17.44 11.77
CA MET A 404 11.62 18.16 10.50
C MET A 404 13.03 18.32 9.95
N ASP A 405 13.23 17.98 8.67
CA ASP A 405 14.48 18.22 7.94
C ASP A 405 14.30 19.39 6.97
N ALA A 406 15.03 20.47 7.21
CA ALA A 406 15.00 21.68 6.41
C ALA A 406 15.95 21.64 5.20
N ALA A 407 16.50 20.47 4.83
CA ALA A 407 17.48 20.31 3.73
C ALA A 407 18.68 21.28 3.83
N GLY A 408 19.04 21.67 5.05
CA GLY A 408 20.14 22.61 5.33
C GLY A 408 19.74 24.08 5.29
N ASP A 409 18.46 24.43 5.13
CA ASP A 409 17.98 25.79 5.26
C ASP A 409 18.15 26.29 6.70
N THR A 410 18.66 27.52 6.84
CA THR A 410 18.84 28.19 8.12
C THR A 410 17.64 29.02 8.56
N SER A 411 16.63 29.17 7.71
CA SER A 411 15.41 29.93 7.93
C SER A 411 14.16 29.09 7.64
N PRO A 412 13.87 28.10 8.49
CA PRO A 412 12.82 27.11 8.19
C PRO A 412 11.39 27.67 8.23
N PHE A 413 11.20 28.93 8.63
CA PHE A 413 9.90 29.57 8.74
C PHE A 413 9.78 30.74 7.75
N LYS A 414 8.69 30.78 6.98
CA LYS A 414 8.36 31.84 6.02
C LYS A 414 7.04 32.50 6.41
N ALA A 415 7.00 33.79 6.35
CA ALA A 415 5.78 34.56 6.50
C ALA A 415 5.50 35.29 5.20
N ASP A 416 4.29 35.17 4.66
CA ASP A 416 3.88 36.01 3.55
C ASP A 416 3.66 37.44 4.03
N THR A 417 4.59 38.29 3.71
CA THR A 417 4.58 39.70 4.10
C THR A 417 3.59 40.56 3.29
N SER A 418 3.02 40.01 2.22
CA SER A 418 2.17 40.80 1.30
C SER A 418 0.76 41.04 1.85
N SER A 419 0.26 40.21 2.76
CA SER A 419 -1.15 40.23 3.16
C SER A 419 -1.44 40.38 4.66
N SER A 420 -0.46 40.22 5.59
CA SER A 420 -0.87 39.87 6.94
C SER A 420 -0.17 40.56 8.11
N GLY A 421 0.94 41.26 7.89
CA GLY A 421 1.72 41.81 9.01
C GLY A 421 2.40 40.77 9.91
N VAL A 422 2.47 39.50 9.49
CA VAL A 422 3.19 38.43 10.18
C VAL A 422 4.65 38.45 9.73
N THR A 423 5.59 38.27 10.67
CA THR A 423 7.01 38.07 10.36
C THR A 423 7.41 36.62 10.58
N ALA A 424 8.50 36.17 9.95
CA ALA A 424 9.04 34.82 10.15
C ALA A 424 9.36 34.55 11.63
N GLU A 425 9.88 35.54 12.36
CA GLU A 425 10.17 35.43 13.79
C GLU A 425 8.90 35.27 14.64
N GLN A 426 7.79 35.94 14.25
CA GLN A 426 6.50 35.79 14.95
C GLN A 426 5.91 34.40 14.70
N LEU A 427 6.02 33.88 13.48
CA LEU A 427 5.61 32.52 13.14
C LEU A 427 6.44 31.51 13.93
N GLU A 428 7.76 31.60 13.88
CA GLU A 428 8.66 30.72 14.62
C GLU A 428 8.35 30.73 16.11
N ALA A 429 8.18 31.91 16.71
CA ALA A 429 7.84 32.04 18.12
C ALA A 429 6.50 31.38 18.46
N SER A 430 5.48 31.56 17.61
CA SER A 430 4.16 30.95 17.79
C SER A 430 4.22 29.42 17.73
N ILE A 431 4.91 28.84 16.74
CA ILE A 431 5.07 27.39 16.59
C ILE A 431 5.84 26.82 17.79
N LYS A 432 6.98 27.42 18.16
CA LYS A 432 7.82 26.94 19.27
C LYS A 432 7.18 27.08 20.64
N GLU A 433 6.37 28.10 20.86
CA GLU A 433 5.63 28.29 22.13
C GLU A 433 4.70 27.11 22.45
N ARG A 434 4.13 26.50 21.40
CA ARG A 434 3.11 25.43 21.51
C ARG A 434 3.69 24.04 21.25
N ALA A 435 4.89 23.97 20.70
CA ALA A 435 5.55 22.71 20.41
C ALA A 435 6.01 21.98 21.69
N THR A 436 5.99 20.66 21.64
CA THR A 436 6.67 19.79 22.59
C THR A 436 7.51 18.82 21.77
N ASP A 437 8.82 18.78 22.01
CA ASP A 437 9.76 17.91 21.28
C ASP A 437 9.71 18.10 19.75
N LEU A 438 9.64 19.35 19.29
CA LEU A 438 9.85 19.71 17.90
C LEU A 438 11.36 19.78 17.63
N VAL A 439 11.84 18.89 16.76
CA VAL A 439 13.25 18.80 16.37
C VAL A 439 13.41 19.21 14.91
N ILE A 440 14.30 20.15 14.64
CA ILE A 440 14.71 20.50 13.27
C ILE A 440 16.15 20.02 13.09
N GLY A 441 16.40 19.13 12.14
CA GLY A 441 17.70 18.51 11.92
C GLY A 441 17.78 17.74 10.61
N THR A 442 18.91 17.10 10.35
CA THR A 442 19.10 16.27 9.15
C THR A 442 18.48 14.89 9.35
N ASN A 443 17.66 14.45 8.41
CA ASN A 443 17.04 13.14 8.45
C ASN A 443 18.04 12.00 8.16
N THR A 444 17.72 10.82 8.71
CA THR A 444 18.44 9.56 8.47
C THR A 444 17.51 8.43 8.05
N LEU A 445 16.35 8.77 7.51
CA LEU A 445 15.32 7.81 7.10
C LEU A 445 15.88 6.70 6.20
N VAL A 446 15.58 5.46 6.57
CA VAL A 446 15.91 4.28 5.79
C VAL A 446 14.88 4.09 4.67
N SER A 447 15.34 3.85 3.44
CA SER A 447 14.48 3.76 2.24
C SER A 447 13.51 4.94 2.07
N GLY A 448 13.86 6.09 2.63
CA GLY A 448 13.09 7.33 2.57
C GLY A 448 11.91 7.45 3.53
N PHE A 449 11.46 6.37 4.16
CA PHE A 449 10.21 6.35 4.94
C PHE A 449 10.35 5.81 6.36
N PHE A 450 11.32 4.92 6.61
CA PHE A 450 11.43 4.21 7.87
C PHE A 450 12.41 4.90 8.82
N LEU A 451 12.17 4.79 10.12
CA LEU A 451 12.96 5.45 11.15
C LEU A 451 14.45 5.12 11.04
N GLY A 452 15.27 6.15 10.94
CA GLY A 452 16.73 6.07 11.12
C GLY A 452 17.15 6.48 12.54
N ASP A 453 18.46 6.70 12.72
CA ASP A 453 19.04 6.99 14.03
C ASP A 453 18.57 8.35 14.59
N ASN A 454 18.49 9.38 13.75
CA ASN A 454 18.11 10.72 14.18
C ASN A 454 16.62 10.81 14.55
N GLU A 455 15.74 10.20 13.76
CA GLU A 455 14.31 10.15 14.03
C GLU A 455 14.02 9.30 15.28
N SER A 456 14.73 8.18 15.45
CA SER A 456 14.62 7.31 16.63
C SER A 456 15.07 7.99 17.91
N ALA A 457 15.88 9.04 17.83
CA ALA A 457 16.33 9.82 18.98
C ALA A 457 15.27 10.82 19.51
N VAL A 458 14.17 11.02 18.79
CA VAL A 458 12.98 11.73 19.30
C VAL A 458 12.26 10.81 20.30
N THR A 459 12.72 10.85 21.55
CA THR A 459 12.47 9.82 22.58
C THR A 459 11.13 9.90 23.26
N SER A 460 10.38 10.97 23.07
CA SER A 460 9.07 11.16 23.70
C SER A 460 7.97 11.24 22.66
N ALA A 461 7.75 10.11 21.94
CA ALA A 461 6.54 9.98 21.16
C ALA A 461 5.35 10.28 22.07
N PHE A 462 4.56 11.24 21.67
CA PHE A 462 3.37 11.64 22.41
C PHE A 462 2.37 10.50 22.40
N ASP A 463 1.80 10.15 23.54
CA ASP A 463 0.74 9.14 23.61
C ASP A 463 -0.53 9.70 22.96
N VAL A 464 -0.74 9.38 21.68
CA VAL A 464 -1.89 9.88 20.91
C VAL A 464 -3.22 9.45 21.50
N SER A 465 -3.29 8.39 22.29
CA SER A 465 -4.52 8.00 23.00
C SER A 465 -4.93 8.99 24.08
N LYS A 466 -4.04 9.91 24.43
CA LYS A 466 -4.27 10.99 25.41
C LYS A 466 -4.47 12.36 24.76
N VAL A 467 -4.43 12.45 23.43
CA VAL A 467 -4.70 13.71 22.74
C VAL A 467 -6.16 14.04 22.89
N GLN A 468 -6.45 15.20 23.42
CA GLN A 468 -7.77 15.77 23.35
C GLN A 468 -8.07 16.15 21.92
N GLY A 469 -9.24 15.73 21.43
CA GLY A 469 -9.91 16.45 20.37
C GLY A 469 -9.91 17.94 20.74
N MET A 470 -9.46 18.80 19.81
CA MET A 470 -9.45 20.22 20.10
C MET A 470 -10.85 20.65 20.48
N CYS A 471 -10.95 21.17 21.69
CA CYS A 471 -12.23 21.68 22.16
C CYS A 471 -12.71 22.75 21.18
N ALA A 472 -13.88 22.53 20.55
CA ALA A 472 -14.55 23.55 19.79
C ALA A 472 -15.02 24.64 20.76
N VAL A 473 -14.15 25.62 21.01
CA VAL A 473 -14.53 26.83 21.74
C VAL A 473 -14.82 27.90 20.70
N GLY A 474 -16.06 27.93 20.21
CA GLY A 474 -16.56 29.05 19.45
C GLY A 474 -17.53 29.86 20.32
N PRO A 475 -17.68 31.18 20.10
CA PRO A 475 -18.82 31.86 20.63
C PRO A 475 -20.06 31.28 19.94
N HIS A 476 -20.72 30.33 20.59
CA HIS A 476 -22.12 30.04 20.26
C HIS A 476 -22.88 31.32 20.53
N ALA A 477 -23.90 31.58 19.68
CA ALA A 477 -24.81 32.68 19.87
C ALA A 477 -25.20 32.82 21.35
N ALA A 478 -25.13 34.01 21.86
CA ALA A 478 -25.30 34.32 23.28
C ALA A 478 -26.37 33.48 23.96
N GLY A 479 -26.01 32.56 24.83
CA GLY A 479 -26.91 31.87 25.72
C GLY A 479 -26.77 30.38 25.94
N THR A 480 -25.90 29.65 25.25
CA THR A 480 -25.70 28.20 25.47
C THR A 480 -24.21 27.85 25.56
N PRO A 481 -23.65 27.75 26.77
CA PRO A 481 -22.33 27.07 26.94
C PRO A 481 -22.58 25.56 26.81
N THR A 482 -22.24 24.98 25.72
CA THR A 482 -21.96 23.54 25.66
C THR A 482 -20.45 23.36 25.74
N ASP A 483 -19.89 23.74 26.87
CA ASP A 483 -18.47 23.51 27.17
C ASP A 483 -18.25 22.03 27.43
N LEU A 484 -17.88 21.30 26.40
CA LEU A 484 -17.29 19.96 26.55
C LEU A 484 -15.80 20.06 26.94
N CYS A 485 -15.30 21.27 27.13
CA CYS A 485 -13.93 21.53 27.54
C CYS A 485 -13.86 22.08 28.95
N PRO A 486 -13.12 21.45 29.87
CA PRO A 486 -12.82 22.05 31.15
C PRO A 486 -12.04 23.36 30.96
N THR A 487 -12.33 24.36 31.79
CA THR A 487 -11.57 25.61 31.89
C THR A 487 -10.10 25.30 32.17
N TYR A 488 -9.23 25.71 31.28
CA TYR A 488 -7.79 25.46 31.38
C TYR A 488 -7.15 26.15 32.57
N SER A 489 -6.52 25.38 33.49
CA SER A 489 -5.66 25.91 34.53
C SER A 489 -4.16 25.62 34.32
N SER A 490 -3.80 24.64 33.50
CA SER A 490 -2.39 24.32 33.19
C SER A 490 -2.19 23.67 31.81
N LYS A 491 -0.93 23.62 31.32
CA LYS A 491 -0.57 22.94 30.05
C LYS A 491 -0.87 21.42 30.04
N GLU A 492 -0.94 20.81 31.23
CA GLU A 492 -1.09 19.35 31.38
C GLU A 492 -2.58 18.89 31.40
N GLU A 493 -3.53 19.79 31.64
CA GLU A 493 -4.94 19.47 31.72
C GLU A 493 -5.67 19.49 30.37
N ARG A 494 -4.94 19.58 29.27
CA ARG A 494 -5.47 19.81 27.92
C ARG A 494 -5.90 18.54 27.17
N TYR A 495 -5.81 17.38 27.77
CA TYR A 495 -5.95 16.12 27.04
C TYR A 495 -7.08 15.25 27.60
N ILE A 496 -8.15 15.07 26.84
CA ILE A 496 -9.15 14.02 27.03
C ILE A 496 -8.70 12.81 26.23
N VAL A 497 -8.86 11.62 26.76
CA VAL A 497 -8.59 10.37 26.04
C VAL A 497 -9.46 10.29 24.79
N ASP A 498 -8.86 10.37 23.61
CA ASP A 498 -9.53 10.11 22.35
C ASP A 498 -9.29 8.65 21.92
N THR A 499 -10.32 7.84 22.04
CA THR A 499 -10.22 6.39 21.75
C THR A 499 -10.18 6.06 20.26
N TRP A 500 -10.34 7.05 19.38
CA TRP A 500 -10.24 6.81 17.94
C TRP A 500 -8.80 6.56 17.49
N PHE A 501 -7.81 7.24 18.09
CA PHE A 501 -6.42 7.01 17.75
C PHE A 501 -5.93 5.66 18.27
N SER A 502 -5.17 4.96 17.45
CA SER A 502 -4.37 3.80 17.86
C SER A 502 -3.18 4.28 18.69
N ALA A 503 -2.96 3.69 19.88
CA ALA A 503 -1.83 4.05 20.71
C ALA A 503 -0.51 3.69 20.03
N THR A 504 0.41 4.65 19.97
CA THR A 504 1.77 4.48 19.43
C THR A 504 2.79 5.06 20.40
N ASN A 505 4.02 4.58 20.31
CA ASN A 505 5.16 5.07 21.08
C ASN A 505 6.35 5.47 20.18
N TYR A 506 6.04 5.83 18.93
CA TYR A 506 7.01 6.20 17.91
C TYR A 506 6.47 7.36 17.06
N ILE A 507 7.37 8.06 16.37
CA ILE A 507 7.05 9.08 15.37
C ILE A 507 7.03 8.46 13.98
N GLY A 508 6.40 9.16 13.02
CA GLY A 508 6.25 8.67 11.65
C GLY A 508 5.09 7.69 11.45
N ALA A 509 4.80 7.40 10.19
CA ALA A 509 3.66 6.56 9.78
C ALA A 509 3.93 5.06 9.93
N PHE A 510 5.18 4.64 10.05
CA PHE A 510 5.58 3.24 10.11
C PHE A 510 6.20 2.92 11.48
N SER A 511 5.89 1.74 12.02
CA SER A 511 6.44 1.29 13.29
C SER A 511 7.94 1.01 13.20
N PRO A 512 8.69 1.13 14.33
CA PRO A 512 10.09 0.75 14.35
C PRO A 512 10.32 -0.69 13.89
N GLY A 513 11.34 -0.89 13.05
CA GLY A 513 11.67 -2.19 12.45
C GLY A 513 10.84 -2.55 11.23
N SER A 514 9.97 -1.65 10.76
CA SER A 514 9.35 -1.77 9.44
C SER A 514 10.37 -1.58 8.32
N ASP A 515 10.15 -2.27 7.22
CA ASP A 515 10.88 -2.12 5.96
C ASP A 515 9.91 -2.12 4.78
N ILE A 516 10.41 -2.03 3.55
CA ILE A 516 9.56 -1.96 2.36
C ILE A 516 8.65 -3.18 2.18
N ASP A 517 9.02 -4.33 2.74
CA ASP A 517 8.30 -5.58 2.63
C ASP A 517 7.35 -5.84 3.80
N ASN A 518 7.69 -5.30 4.96
CA ASN A 518 7.01 -5.59 6.21
C ASN A 518 6.48 -4.30 6.85
N ASN A 519 5.43 -3.76 6.26
CA ASN A 519 4.71 -2.60 6.74
C ASN A 519 3.25 -2.63 6.25
N TRP A 520 2.41 -1.75 6.79
CA TRP A 520 0.97 -1.73 6.47
C TRP A 520 0.67 -1.26 5.02
N ALA A 521 1.60 -0.59 4.35
CA ALA A 521 1.43 -0.11 2.96
C ALA A 521 1.88 -1.15 1.93
N SER A 522 2.61 -2.19 2.34
CA SER A 522 3.18 -3.19 1.43
C SER A 522 2.10 -4.01 0.72
N GLY A 523 2.34 -4.32 -0.55
CA GLY A 523 1.55 -5.28 -1.33
C GLY A 523 0.24 -4.75 -1.89
N TRP A 524 -0.18 -3.51 -1.57
CA TRP A 524 -1.41 -2.94 -2.13
C TRP A 524 -1.23 -1.53 -2.71
N THR A 525 -0.14 -0.84 -2.41
CA THR A 525 0.12 0.53 -2.87
C THR A 525 0.86 0.56 -4.21
N LEU A 526 0.75 1.68 -4.93
CA LEU A 526 1.41 1.94 -6.21
C LEU A 526 2.36 3.14 -6.06
N GLY A 527 3.60 3.02 -6.56
CA GLY A 527 4.55 4.14 -6.64
C GLY A 527 5.03 4.73 -5.30
N LEU A 528 4.62 4.16 -4.15
CA LEU A 528 5.05 4.65 -2.84
C LEU A 528 6.53 4.36 -2.62
N PHE A 529 6.90 3.10 -2.67
CA PHE A 529 8.30 2.69 -2.58
C PHE A 529 8.92 2.75 -3.96
N THR A 530 10.15 3.27 -4.04
CA THR A 530 10.89 3.24 -5.30
C THR A 530 11.42 1.83 -5.46
N ASP A 531 10.86 1.07 -6.40
CA ASP A 531 11.39 -0.23 -6.75
C ASP A 531 12.80 -0.05 -7.32
N PRO A 532 13.79 -0.79 -6.83
CA PRO A 532 15.10 -0.78 -7.44
C PRO A 532 15.01 -1.17 -8.91
N GLU A 533 15.91 -0.64 -9.72
CA GLU A 533 16.05 -1.15 -11.08
C GLU A 533 16.38 -2.64 -11.05
N CYS A 534 15.87 -3.38 -12.02
CA CYS A 534 16.20 -4.78 -12.16
C CYS A 534 17.71 -4.97 -12.31
N PRO A 535 18.37 -5.79 -11.48
CA PRO A 535 19.81 -5.97 -11.56
C PRO A 535 20.26 -6.42 -12.95
N ALA A 536 21.43 -5.96 -13.38
CA ALA A 536 22.02 -6.39 -14.66
C ALA A 536 22.13 -7.92 -14.72
N GLY A 537 21.55 -8.52 -15.75
CA GLY A 537 21.42 -9.98 -15.88
C GLY A 537 20.01 -10.51 -15.57
N THR A 538 19.09 -9.64 -15.18
CA THR A 538 17.65 -9.91 -15.12
C THR A 538 16.90 -9.01 -16.09
N LEU A 539 15.65 -9.35 -16.38
CA LEU A 539 14.78 -8.56 -17.27
C LEU A 539 13.52 -8.14 -16.51
N GLU A 540 13.18 -6.86 -16.54
CA GLU A 540 11.88 -6.39 -16.06
C GLU A 540 10.77 -7.03 -16.91
N SER A 541 9.82 -7.70 -16.27
CA SER A 541 8.78 -8.47 -16.97
C SER A 541 7.36 -7.97 -16.70
N GLU A 542 7.07 -7.54 -15.49
CA GLU A 542 5.74 -7.06 -15.09
C GLU A 542 5.84 -6.28 -13.76
N VAL A 543 4.74 -5.69 -13.34
CA VAL A 543 4.53 -5.18 -11.98
C VAL A 543 3.51 -6.06 -11.27
N LEU A 544 3.89 -6.67 -10.14
CA LEU A 544 3.04 -7.54 -9.35
C LEU A 544 2.82 -6.93 -7.96
N LEU A 545 1.57 -6.69 -7.58
CA LEU A 545 1.20 -6.05 -6.31
C LEU A 545 1.99 -4.75 -6.04
N GLY A 546 2.21 -3.93 -7.08
CA GLY A 546 2.90 -2.65 -6.97
C GLY A 546 4.43 -2.74 -6.95
N ARG A 547 5.05 -3.89 -7.24
CA ARG A 547 6.51 -4.07 -7.32
C ARG A 547 6.94 -4.58 -8.68
N LYS A 548 8.10 -4.13 -9.13
CA LYS A 548 8.76 -4.66 -10.32
C LYS A 548 9.05 -6.15 -10.17
N VAL A 549 8.79 -6.90 -11.21
CA VAL A 549 9.19 -8.30 -11.32
C VAL A 549 10.39 -8.40 -12.25
N CYS A 550 11.51 -8.87 -11.73
CA CYS A 550 12.74 -9.10 -12.47
C CYS A 550 12.87 -10.59 -12.79
N SER A 551 12.76 -10.97 -14.05
CA SER A 551 12.85 -12.36 -14.50
C SER A 551 14.29 -12.84 -14.63
N LEU A 552 14.56 -14.02 -14.08
CA LEU A 552 15.80 -14.77 -14.25
C LEU A 552 15.53 -15.96 -15.18
N SER A 553 16.39 -16.20 -16.14
CA SER A 553 16.28 -17.34 -17.05
C SER A 553 17.64 -17.92 -17.43
N GLY A 554 17.67 -19.19 -17.78
CA GLY A 554 18.85 -19.87 -18.33
C GLY A 554 20.01 -20.00 -17.35
N VAL A 555 21.23 -19.64 -17.77
CA VAL A 555 22.47 -19.86 -17.00
C VAL A 555 23.11 -18.54 -16.62
N LEU A 556 23.27 -18.30 -15.33
CA LEU A 556 23.98 -17.16 -14.78
C LEU A 556 25.51 -17.49 -14.75
N THR A 557 26.27 -16.91 -15.65
CA THR A 557 27.73 -17.15 -15.77
C THR A 557 28.56 -16.10 -15.05
N THR A 558 27.95 -15.09 -14.48
CA THR A 558 28.57 -14.02 -13.67
C THR A 558 27.86 -13.89 -12.35
N ASP A 559 28.52 -13.29 -11.38
CA ASP A 559 27.91 -13.00 -10.08
C ASP A 559 26.71 -12.06 -10.24
N LEU A 560 25.64 -12.36 -9.49
CA LEU A 560 24.40 -11.58 -9.50
C LEU A 560 23.93 -11.37 -8.08
N THR A 561 23.48 -10.14 -7.77
CA THR A 561 22.82 -9.82 -6.51
C THR A 561 21.35 -9.49 -6.76
N LEU A 562 20.47 -10.18 -6.08
CA LEU A 562 19.04 -9.86 -6.01
C LEU A 562 18.84 -8.90 -4.85
N VAL A 563 18.44 -7.67 -5.16
CA VAL A 563 18.24 -6.59 -4.18
C VAL A 563 16.80 -6.59 -3.65
N ALA A 564 16.65 -6.19 -2.39
CA ALA A 564 15.33 -6.06 -1.79
C ALA A 564 14.47 -5.00 -2.53
N GLY A 565 13.15 -5.15 -2.48
CA GLY A 565 12.19 -4.24 -3.12
C GLY A 565 11.56 -4.79 -4.40
N ASN A 566 12.26 -5.65 -5.15
CA ASN A 566 11.74 -6.32 -6.33
C ASN A 566 11.25 -7.74 -6.00
N TYR A 567 10.31 -8.24 -6.80
CA TYR A 567 10.07 -9.68 -6.92
C TYR A 567 10.99 -10.28 -7.99
N TYR A 568 11.42 -11.52 -7.79
CA TYR A 568 12.26 -12.22 -8.77
C TYR A 568 11.58 -13.48 -9.26
N LYS A 569 11.29 -13.51 -10.55
CA LYS A 569 10.63 -14.64 -11.21
C LYS A 569 11.65 -15.58 -11.81
N LEU A 570 11.54 -16.86 -11.52
CA LEU A 570 12.23 -17.91 -12.27
C LEU A 570 11.45 -18.23 -13.55
N ASP A 571 12.07 -18.12 -14.68
CA ASP A 571 11.49 -18.47 -15.98
C ASP A 571 12.14 -19.75 -16.50
N GLY A 572 11.50 -20.87 -16.20
CA GLY A 572 12.05 -22.20 -16.38
C GLY A 572 13.20 -22.52 -15.40
N LYS A 573 14.08 -23.43 -15.82
CA LYS A 573 15.30 -23.77 -15.07
C LYS A 573 16.28 -22.61 -15.08
N VAL A 574 16.65 -22.11 -13.91
CA VAL A 574 17.72 -21.13 -13.70
C VAL A 574 18.93 -21.81 -13.06
N ALA A 575 20.07 -21.79 -13.74
CA ALA A 575 21.31 -22.39 -13.25
C ALA A 575 22.31 -21.30 -12.84
N VAL A 576 22.84 -21.39 -11.62
CA VAL A 576 23.94 -20.53 -11.15
C VAL A 576 25.24 -21.21 -11.54
N GLY A 577 25.93 -20.64 -12.50
CA GLY A 577 27.14 -21.13 -13.12
C GLY A 577 26.97 -22.33 -14.03
N ILE A 578 28.08 -22.75 -14.65
CA ILE A 578 28.21 -23.97 -15.44
C ILE A 578 29.03 -24.96 -14.64
N ASP A 579 28.58 -26.19 -14.56
CA ASP A 579 29.25 -27.26 -13.78
C ASP A 579 30.78 -27.30 -13.96
N MET A 580 31.52 -27.08 -12.87
CA MET A 580 32.97 -27.06 -12.82
C MET A 580 33.60 -28.45 -12.69
N GLY A 581 32.77 -29.51 -12.66
CA GLY A 581 33.26 -30.90 -12.50
C GLY A 581 33.58 -31.25 -11.05
N SER A 582 33.97 -32.51 -10.87
CA SER A 582 34.25 -33.12 -9.57
C SER A 582 35.43 -32.52 -8.80
N ASP A 583 36.39 -31.96 -9.50
CA ASP A 583 37.60 -31.31 -8.95
C ASP A 583 37.60 -29.77 -9.10
N GLY A 584 36.60 -29.21 -9.79
CA GLY A 584 36.50 -27.77 -10.04
C GLY A 584 37.31 -27.27 -11.25
N THR A 585 37.75 -28.17 -12.15
CA THR A 585 38.64 -27.81 -13.29
C THR A 585 38.07 -28.16 -14.67
N LYS A 586 36.79 -28.54 -14.75
CA LYS A 586 36.14 -28.97 -16.00
C LYS A 586 36.22 -27.89 -17.08
N THR A 587 36.73 -28.23 -18.24
CA THR A 587 36.78 -27.33 -19.40
C THR A 587 35.40 -26.91 -19.82
N GLY A 588 35.18 -25.60 -19.98
CA GLY A 588 33.87 -25.00 -20.26
C GLY A 588 32.99 -24.79 -19.04
N GLY A 589 33.45 -25.17 -17.84
CA GLY A 589 32.80 -24.79 -16.59
C GLY A 589 32.96 -23.30 -16.29
N ALA A 590 32.00 -22.70 -15.60
CA ALA A 590 32.05 -21.32 -15.14
C ALA A 590 31.44 -21.21 -13.75
N SER A 591 32.18 -20.67 -12.80
CA SER A 591 31.69 -20.39 -11.45
C SER A 591 30.92 -19.05 -11.41
N ALA A 592 29.81 -19.00 -10.70
CA ALA A 592 29.08 -17.80 -10.39
C ALA A 592 28.52 -17.84 -8.96
N THR A 593 28.27 -16.66 -8.39
CA THR A 593 27.64 -16.51 -7.08
C THR A 593 26.32 -15.76 -7.24
N LEU A 594 25.23 -16.37 -6.77
CA LEU A 594 23.95 -15.69 -6.60
C LEU A 594 23.84 -15.21 -5.15
N THR A 595 23.84 -13.90 -4.96
CA THR A 595 23.60 -13.28 -3.65
C THR A 595 22.16 -12.83 -3.58
N ILE A 596 21.48 -13.14 -2.47
CA ILE A 596 20.08 -12.76 -2.23
C ILE A 596 20.02 -11.97 -0.92
N GLU A 597 19.59 -10.72 -1.03
CA GLU A 597 19.47 -9.83 0.14
C GLU A 597 18.32 -10.23 1.07
N PRO A 598 18.36 -9.82 2.37
CA PRO A 598 17.26 -10.03 3.29
C PRO A 598 15.94 -9.46 2.74
N GLY A 599 14.82 -10.18 2.93
CA GLY A 599 13.48 -9.75 2.51
C GLY A 599 13.15 -10.01 1.04
N VAL A 600 14.08 -10.47 0.22
CA VAL A 600 13.83 -10.79 -1.18
C VAL A 600 12.87 -11.97 -1.32
N THR A 601 11.92 -11.85 -2.25
CA THR A 601 11.04 -12.94 -2.67
C THR A 601 11.39 -13.41 -4.07
N VAL A 602 11.69 -14.70 -4.21
CA VAL A 602 11.91 -15.41 -5.48
C VAL A 602 10.73 -16.35 -5.72
N PHE A 603 10.17 -16.37 -6.94
CA PHE A 603 9.02 -17.22 -7.21
C PHE A 603 9.06 -17.91 -8.57
N GLY A 604 8.35 -19.03 -8.68
CA GLY A 604 8.01 -19.69 -9.93
C GLY A 604 6.52 -19.69 -10.21
N GLU A 605 6.12 -19.92 -11.46
CA GLU A 605 4.74 -19.99 -11.91
C GLU A 605 4.31 -21.42 -12.26
N SER A 606 5.31 -22.32 -12.39
CA SER A 606 5.11 -23.72 -12.77
C SER A 606 6.12 -24.64 -12.12
N GLY A 607 5.84 -25.93 -12.10
CA GLY A 607 6.76 -26.94 -11.59
C GLY A 607 8.10 -27.03 -12.34
N ASN A 608 8.19 -26.48 -13.55
CA ASN A 608 9.43 -26.42 -14.32
C ASN A 608 10.31 -25.21 -13.97
N ASP A 609 9.83 -24.30 -13.15
CA ASP A 609 10.58 -23.14 -12.67
C ASP A 609 11.32 -23.52 -11.39
N TYR A 610 12.63 -23.65 -11.47
CA TYR A 610 13.46 -24.04 -10.33
C TYR A 610 14.87 -23.47 -10.42
N LEU A 611 15.53 -23.38 -9.27
CA LEU A 611 16.87 -22.81 -9.14
C LEU A 611 17.89 -23.90 -8.87
N VAL A 612 18.95 -23.97 -9.68
CA VAL A 612 20.05 -24.93 -9.51
C VAL A 612 21.36 -24.17 -9.29
N VAL A 613 22.05 -24.47 -8.19
CA VAL A 613 23.44 -24.05 -7.97
C VAL A 613 24.34 -25.18 -8.39
N THR A 614 25.06 -25.00 -9.49
CA THR A 614 25.94 -26.05 -10.07
C THR A 614 27.23 -26.20 -9.27
N ARG A 615 27.92 -27.32 -9.43
CA ARG A 615 29.20 -27.55 -8.73
C ARG A 615 30.23 -26.47 -9.02
N GLY A 616 30.85 -25.93 -7.97
CA GLY A 616 31.80 -24.83 -8.05
C GLY A 616 31.21 -23.43 -8.01
N SER A 617 29.89 -23.32 -8.09
CA SER A 617 29.12 -22.07 -7.91
C SER A 617 28.55 -21.97 -6.52
N LYS A 618 27.97 -20.80 -6.15
CA LYS A 618 27.47 -20.52 -4.80
C LYS A 618 26.14 -19.80 -4.81
N ILE A 619 25.40 -20.02 -3.75
CA ILE A 619 24.28 -19.16 -3.35
C ILE A 619 24.58 -18.56 -1.98
N ASN A 620 24.45 -17.23 -1.83
CA ASN A 620 24.53 -16.52 -0.56
C ASN A 620 23.17 -15.91 -0.25
N ALA A 621 22.27 -16.72 0.27
CA ALA A 621 20.93 -16.29 0.66
C ALA A 621 20.91 -16.12 2.19
N VAL A 622 21.20 -14.91 2.65
CA VAL A 622 21.33 -14.59 4.07
C VAL A 622 20.28 -13.56 4.47
N GLY A 623 19.12 -14.06 4.86
CA GLY A 623 18.04 -13.26 5.43
C GLY A 623 18.26 -12.95 6.92
N THR A 624 17.25 -12.37 7.56
CA THR A 624 17.20 -12.10 8.99
C THR A 624 15.89 -12.64 9.57
N SER A 625 15.77 -12.66 10.91
CA SER A 625 14.51 -13.07 11.57
C SER A 625 13.34 -12.13 11.25
N SER A 626 13.61 -10.85 10.99
CA SER A 626 12.62 -9.83 10.62
C SER A 626 12.41 -9.71 9.10
N ALA A 627 13.42 -10.08 8.31
CA ALA A 627 13.39 -10.04 6.85
C ALA A 627 13.90 -11.37 6.26
N PRO A 628 13.14 -12.48 6.39
CA PRO A 628 13.53 -13.76 5.81
C PRO A 628 13.46 -13.69 4.28
N ILE A 629 14.30 -14.48 3.62
CA ILE A 629 14.19 -14.68 2.17
C ILE A 629 13.09 -15.71 1.91
N ILE A 630 12.17 -15.38 0.97
CA ILE A 630 11.05 -16.24 0.60
C ILE A 630 11.28 -16.82 -0.80
N MET A 631 11.15 -18.13 -0.95
CA MET A 631 11.13 -18.80 -2.25
C MET A 631 9.81 -19.56 -2.37
N THR A 632 8.92 -19.17 -3.31
CA THR A 632 7.54 -19.61 -3.32
C THR A 632 6.96 -19.70 -4.74
N GLY A 633 5.65 -19.97 -4.85
CA GLY A 633 4.88 -19.89 -6.09
C GLY A 633 4.11 -18.57 -6.22
N ARG A 634 3.80 -18.15 -7.46
CA ARG A 634 3.03 -16.92 -7.73
C ARG A 634 1.72 -16.84 -6.96
N GLN A 635 0.99 -17.96 -6.83
CA GLN A 635 -0.30 -17.99 -6.13
C GLN A 635 -0.17 -17.64 -4.65
N ASP A 636 0.97 -17.94 -4.03
CA ASP A 636 1.23 -17.55 -2.63
C ASP A 636 1.36 -16.03 -2.49
N ILE A 637 2.10 -15.39 -3.40
CA ILE A 637 2.22 -13.92 -3.46
C ILE A 637 0.86 -13.26 -3.61
N LEU A 638 -0.02 -13.84 -4.44
CA LEU A 638 -1.38 -13.35 -4.66
C LEU A 638 -2.37 -13.67 -3.53
N GLY A 639 -1.94 -14.42 -2.50
CA GLY A 639 -2.81 -14.88 -1.42
C GLY A 639 -3.85 -15.92 -1.87
N GLU A 640 -3.59 -16.61 -2.97
CA GLU A 640 -4.48 -17.64 -3.55
C GLU A 640 -4.10 -19.07 -3.14
N ALA A 641 -2.90 -19.25 -2.57
CA ALA A 641 -2.45 -20.56 -2.11
C ALA A 641 -3.18 -20.97 -0.83
N ASP A 642 -3.77 -22.17 -0.83
CA ASP A 642 -4.31 -22.79 0.37
C ASP A 642 -3.16 -23.33 1.24
N ILE A 643 -2.99 -22.78 2.41
CA ILE A 643 -1.91 -23.12 3.35
C ILE A 643 -1.87 -24.59 3.76
N VAL A 644 -2.95 -25.33 3.58
CA VAL A 644 -3.05 -26.75 3.96
C VAL A 644 -2.88 -27.67 2.76
N ASN A 645 -3.43 -27.31 1.60
CA ASN A 645 -3.61 -28.23 0.47
C ASN A 645 -2.73 -27.90 -0.74
N THR A 646 -2.28 -26.67 -0.90
CA THR A 646 -1.48 -26.26 -2.08
C THR A 646 -0.06 -26.83 -1.99
N ARG A 647 0.42 -27.43 -3.07
CA ARG A 647 1.78 -27.98 -3.25
C ARG A 647 2.18 -27.91 -4.71
N GLY A 648 3.48 -27.98 -5.00
CA GLY A 648 3.98 -28.14 -6.36
C GLY A 648 3.75 -26.93 -7.27
N LEU A 649 3.67 -25.73 -6.71
CA LEU A 649 3.50 -24.49 -7.48
C LEU A 649 4.74 -24.15 -8.31
N TRP A 650 5.89 -24.62 -7.87
CA TRP A 650 7.20 -24.45 -8.54
C TRP A 650 8.11 -25.60 -8.17
N GLY A 651 9.26 -25.72 -8.88
CA GLY A 651 10.11 -26.91 -8.74
C GLY A 651 10.90 -26.98 -7.44
N GLY A 652 11.51 -25.87 -7.00
CA GLY A 652 12.30 -25.85 -5.76
C GLY A 652 13.74 -25.41 -5.96
N LEU A 653 14.59 -25.66 -4.95
CA LEU A 653 15.99 -25.27 -4.89
C LEU A 653 16.89 -26.48 -4.91
N VAL A 654 17.87 -26.55 -5.82
CA VAL A 654 18.85 -27.63 -5.95
C VAL A 654 20.26 -27.08 -5.74
N LEU A 655 20.97 -27.56 -4.73
CA LEU A 655 22.38 -27.26 -4.48
C LEU A 655 23.25 -28.48 -4.80
N LEU A 656 24.23 -28.30 -5.68
CA LEU A 656 25.13 -29.36 -6.11
C LEU A 656 26.55 -29.03 -5.66
N GLY A 657 27.22 -30.03 -5.13
CA GLY A 657 28.58 -29.90 -4.63
C GLY A 657 29.50 -31.00 -5.11
N LYS A 658 30.80 -30.83 -4.79
CA LYS A 658 31.88 -31.70 -5.14
C LYS A 658 32.26 -32.66 -4.01
N SER A 659 31.43 -32.83 -3.00
CA SER A 659 31.66 -33.77 -1.90
C SER A 659 31.38 -35.20 -2.35
N PRO A 660 32.08 -36.19 -1.75
CA PRO A 660 31.91 -37.60 -2.09
C PRO A 660 30.47 -38.10 -1.92
N ILE A 661 29.99 -38.85 -2.90
CA ILE A 661 28.74 -39.61 -2.87
C ILE A 661 29.01 -41.11 -2.98
N ASN A 662 28.06 -41.95 -2.67
CA ASN A 662 28.24 -43.41 -2.73
C ASN A 662 27.50 -44.11 -3.89
N LYS A 663 26.68 -43.37 -4.65
CA LYS A 663 25.97 -43.87 -5.83
C LYS A 663 26.44 -43.14 -7.07
N CYS A 664 27.20 -43.82 -7.91
CA CYS A 664 27.86 -43.26 -9.08
C CYS A 664 27.07 -43.57 -10.38
N SER A 665 27.12 -42.68 -11.39
CA SER A 665 26.68 -42.98 -12.74
C SER A 665 27.79 -43.77 -13.46
N PHE A 666 27.42 -44.85 -14.13
CA PHE A 666 28.35 -45.69 -14.89
C PHE A 666 28.49 -45.19 -16.35
N SER A 667 28.93 -43.98 -16.55
CA SER A 667 29.05 -43.41 -17.90
C SER A 667 30.48 -43.44 -18.47
N THR A 668 31.45 -43.98 -17.76
CA THR A 668 32.81 -44.13 -18.30
C THR A 668 32.99 -45.54 -18.85
N PRO A 669 33.10 -45.73 -20.21
CA PRO A 669 33.34 -47.04 -20.81
C PRO A 669 34.64 -47.63 -20.27
N GLY A 670 34.58 -48.80 -19.64
CA GLY A 670 35.75 -49.54 -19.16
C GLY A 670 35.98 -49.62 -17.67
N THR A 671 35.22 -48.90 -16.84
CA THR A 671 35.28 -49.05 -15.39
C THR A 671 34.21 -50.01 -14.89
N SER A 672 34.59 -51.26 -14.67
CA SER A 672 33.78 -52.24 -13.95
C SER A 672 33.83 -51.93 -12.47
N SER A 673 32.73 -51.42 -11.89
CA SER A 673 32.60 -51.37 -10.46
C SER A 673 32.11 -52.74 -9.98
N THR A 674 32.98 -53.52 -9.38
CA THR A 674 32.59 -54.62 -8.49
C THR A 674 31.83 -53.99 -7.33
N ALA A 675 30.72 -54.56 -6.94
CA ALA A 675 29.91 -54.08 -5.81
C ALA A 675 30.81 -53.80 -4.59
N GLY A 676 30.86 -52.54 -4.13
CA GLY A 676 31.71 -52.10 -3.02
C GLY A 676 32.96 -51.33 -3.38
N THR A 677 33.34 -51.21 -4.65
CA THR A 677 34.46 -50.39 -5.07
C THR A 677 34.01 -49.00 -5.49
N ARG A 678 34.44 -48.00 -4.74
CA ARG A 678 34.13 -46.59 -5.03
C ARG A 678 34.93 -46.17 -6.26
N VAL A 679 34.24 -45.72 -7.31
CA VAL A 679 34.88 -45.09 -8.48
C VAL A 679 35.22 -43.64 -8.09
N ASN A 680 36.46 -43.24 -8.35
CA ASN A 680 36.96 -41.92 -8.05
C ASN A 680 37.24 -41.19 -9.38
N PRO A 681 36.62 -40.00 -9.66
CA PRO A 681 35.52 -39.35 -8.91
C PRO A 681 34.17 -40.05 -9.07
N CYS A 682 33.38 -40.09 -8.00
CA CYS A 682 32.01 -40.61 -8.02
C CYS A 682 31.03 -39.47 -8.34
N GLU A 683 30.43 -39.55 -9.49
CA GLU A 683 29.52 -38.54 -10.01
C GLU A 683 28.19 -39.16 -10.43
N LYS A 684 27.12 -38.44 -10.27
CA LYS A 684 25.76 -38.84 -10.67
C LYS A 684 24.89 -37.63 -10.97
N ASP A 685 24.01 -37.78 -11.94
CA ASP A 685 22.95 -36.79 -12.16
C ASP A 685 21.99 -36.77 -10.97
N VAL A 686 21.62 -35.58 -10.56
CA VAL A 686 20.63 -35.36 -9.49
C VAL A 686 19.22 -35.66 -10.00
N GLU A 687 18.39 -36.17 -9.14
CA GLU A 687 16.97 -36.40 -9.41
C GLU A 687 16.21 -35.08 -9.61
N GLY A 688 15.24 -35.07 -10.50
CA GLY A 688 14.42 -33.88 -10.82
C GLY A 688 15.08 -32.86 -11.74
N SER A 689 16.43 -32.84 -11.83
CA SER A 689 17.14 -31.86 -12.66
C SER A 689 18.04 -32.58 -13.67
N VAL A 690 17.49 -32.84 -14.84
CA VAL A 690 18.18 -33.61 -15.88
C VAL A 690 19.43 -32.91 -16.39
N GLY A 691 20.58 -33.63 -16.40
CA GLY A 691 21.87 -33.15 -16.88
C GLY A 691 22.65 -32.35 -15.84
N ASP A 692 22.16 -32.21 -14.62
CA ASP A 692 22.91 -31.60 -13.53
C ASP A 692 23.59 -32.67 -12.67
N THR A 693 24.87 -32.59 -12.57
CA THR A 693 25.73 -33.61 -11.95
C THR A 693 26.16 -33.20 -10.55
N MET A 694 26.08 -34.13 -9.61
CA MET A 694 26.55 -34.01 -8.21
C MET A 694 27.74 -34.93 -7.93
N GLY A 695 28.47 -34.62 -6.87
CA GLY A 695 29.54 -35.47 -6.35
C GLY A 695 30.94 -35.10 -6.84
N GLY A 696 31.93 -35.66 -6.20
CA GLY A 696 33.34 -35.38 -6.42
C GLY A 696 34.21 -35.92 -5.28
N GLU A 697 35.36 -35.28 -5.03
CA GLU A 697 36.35 -35.72 -4.05
C GLU A 697 36.62 -34.68 -2.94
N ILE A 698 35.90 -33.58 -2.90
CA ILE A 698 36.17 -32.45 -1.99
C ILE A 698 35.14 -32.42 -0.84
N PRO A 699 35.41 -33.10 0.31
CA PRO A 699 34.46 -33.13 1.43
C PRO A 699 34.14 -31.76 2.05
N THR A 700 35.07 -30.80 1.88
CA THR A 700 34.98 -29.43 2.39
C THR A 700 34.46 -28.44 1.36
N ASP A 701 33.89 -28.91 0.26
CA ASP A 701 33.31 -28.06 -0.78
C ASP A 701 32.23 -27.13 -0.19
N SER A 702 32.05 -25.96 -0.81
CA SER A 702 31.07 -24.97 -0.38
C SER A 702 30.20 -24.56 -1.54
N SER A 703 28.91 -24.81 -1.41
CA SER A 703 27.87 -24.29 -2.31
C SER A 703 27.25 -22.97 -1.80
N GLY A 704 27.84 -22.37 -0.74
CA GLY A 704 27.44 -21.05 -0.21
C GLY A 704 26.76 -21.11 1.15
N THR A 705 25.84 -20.18 1.38
CA THR A 705 25.14 -20.01 2.68
C THR A 705 23.63 -19.87 2.46
N LEU A 706 22.85 -20.61 3.24
CA LEU A 706 21.40 -20.43 3.38
C LEU A 706 21.08 -20.11 4.84
N LYS A 707 20.52 -18.92 5.11
CA LYS A 707 20.15 -18.51 6.47
C LYS A 707 18.87 -17.68 6.46
N TYR A 708 17.93 -18.02 7.34
CA TYR A 708 16.60 -17.42 7.37
C TYR A 708 15.92 -17.45 5.99
N VAL A 709 15.86 -18.65 5.39
CA VAL A 709 15.21 -18.88 4.09
C VAL A 709 13.97 -19.77 4.30
N ARG A 710 12.85 -19.36 3.70
CA ARG A 710 11.64 -20.18 3.60
C ARG A 710 11.47 -20.65 2.17
N VAL A 711 11.28 -21.95 1.98
CA VAL A 711 10.88 -22.55 0.71
C VAL A 711 9.46 -23.06 0.87
N GLN A 712 8.53 -22.50 0.11
CA GLN A 712 7.08 -22.72 0.28
C GLN A 712 6.48 -23.26 -1.01
N TYR A 713 5.54 -24.21 -0.89
CA TYR A 713 4.73 -24.76 -1.99
C TYR A 713 5.56 -25.32 -3.16
N ALA A 714 6.78 -25.75 -2.90
CA ALA A 714 7.69 -26.31 -3.89
C ALA A 714 7.49 -27.83 -4.09
N GLY A 715 8.30 -28.41 -4.95
CA GLY A 715 8.32 -29.84 -5.25
C GLY A 715 7.42 -30.19 -6.43
N TYR A 716 8.00 -30.79 -7.47
CA TYR A 716 7.29 -31.12 -8.69
C TYR A 716 7.77 -32.43 -9.29
N GLU A 717 6.86 -33.31 -9.67
CA GLU A 717 7.17 -34.53 -10.40
C GLU A 717 7.37 -34.19 -11.87
N VAL A 718 8.62 -34.13 -12.30
CA VAL A 718 9.00 -33.80 -13.70
C VAL A 718 8.51 -34.91 -14.64
N PHE A 719 8.67 -36.16 -14.24
CA PHE A 719 8.07 -37.35 -14.83
C PHE A 719 8.07 -38.49 -13.79
N PRO A 720 7.22 -39.51 -13.93
CA PRO A 720 7.03 -40.55 -12.89
C PRO A 720 8.34 -41.13 -12.36
N GLY A 721 8.54 -40.96 -11.05
CA GLY A 721 9.74 -41.41 -10.34
C GLY A 721 10.96 -40.50 -10.53
N ASN A 722 10.77 -39.21 -10.90
CA ASN A 722 11.85 -38.24 -11.02
C ASN A 722 11.33 -36.85 -10.59
N GLU A 723 11.50 -36.56 -9.32
CA GLU A 723 10.88 -35.43 -8.61
C GLU A 723 11.91 -34.35 -8.24
N LEU A 724 11.47 -33.09 -8.27
CA LEU A 724 12.09 -31.98 -7.60
C LEU A 724 11.57 -31.91 -6.16
N ASN A 725 12.45 -31.65 -5.20
CA ASN A 725 12.10 -31.45 -3.81
C ASN A 725 12.05 -29.96 -3.45
N GLY A 726 11.52 -29.61 -2.28
CA GLY A 726 11.61 -28.22 -1.78
C GLY A 726 13.06 -27.74 -1.75
N ILE A 727 13.97 -28.51 -1.15
CA ILE A 727 15.43 -28.30 -1.25
C ILE A 727 16.12 -29.64 -1.47
N THR A 728 16.97 -29.71 -2.49
CA THR A 728 17.82 -30.87 -2.78
C THR A 728 19.29 -30.52 -2.50
N PHE A 729 19.97 -31.30 -1.66
CA PHE A 729 21.41 -31.23 -1.43
C PHE A 729 22.10 -32.38 -2.10
N GLY A 730 22.72 -32.16 -3.25
CA GLY A 730 23.41 -33.18 -4.05
C GLY A 730 24.95 -33.08 -3.91
N GLY A 731 25.59 -33.98 -3.13
CA GLY A 731 27.04 -33.96 -2.93
C GLY A 731 27.60 -32.65 -2.36
N VAL A 732 26.83 -31.96 -1.54
CA VAL A 732 27.21 -30.70 -0.88
C VAL A 732 28.21 -30.97 0.23
N GLY A 733 29.27 -30.15 0.32
CA GLY A 733 30.34 -30.34 1.29
C GLY A 733 30.20 -29.52 2.56
N SER A 734 31.05 -29.81 3.56
CA SER A 734 30.99 -29.21 4.90
C SER A 734 31.34 -27.74 4.96
N GLY A 735 31.79 -27.14 3.87
CA GLY A 735 32.00 -25.70 3.74
C GLY A 735 30.71 -24.91 3.44
N THR A 736 29.58 -25.59 3.24
CA THR A 736 28.28 -24.96 3.04
C THR A 736 27.61 -24.74 4.40
N ASP A 737 27.13 -23.51 4.64
CA ASP A 737 26.41 -23.15 5.87
C ASP A 737 24.90 -23.14 5.63
N VAL A 738 24.15 -23.90 6.44
CA VAL A 738 22.71 -23.97 6.35
C VAL A 738 22.11 -23.86 7.75
N SER A 739 21.41 -22.76 8.00
CA SER A 739 20.81 -22.48 9.31
C SER A 739 19.49 -21.70 9.19
N TYR A 740 18.56 -21.88 10.14
CA TYR A 740 17.27 -21.20 10.17
C TYR A 740 16.48 -21.35 8.85
N ILE A 741 16.28 -22.59 8.42
CA ILE A 741 15.57 -22.92 7.18
C ILE A 741 14.18 -23.50 7.52
N GLN A 742 13.19 -23.09 6.73
CA GLN A 742 11.87 -23.71 6.72
C GLN A 742 11.52 -24.18 5.31
N VAL A 743 11.06 -25.42 5.19
CA VAL A 743 10.35 -25.90 3.99
C VAL A 743 8.92 -26.17 4.37
N HIS A 744 7.97 -25.59 3.62
CA HIS A 744 6.54 -25.63 3.90
C HIS A 744 5.76 -26.05 2.65
N ASN A 745 4.97 -27.14 2.76
CA ASN A 745 4.12 -27.75 1.69
C ASN A 745 4.90 -28.17 0.46
#